data_6cd287068f0627cb8201b49e33bb5ebf
#
_entry.id   6cd287068f0627cb8201b49e33bb5ebf
#
_cell.length_a   1.000
_cell.length_b   1.000
_cell.length_c   1.000
_cell.angle_alpha   90.00
_cell.angle_beta   90.00
_cell.angle_gamma   90.00
#
_symmetry.space_group_name_H-M   'P 1'
#
loop_
_entity.id
_entity.type
_entity.pdbx_description
1 polymer ?
#
loop_
_entity_poly.entity_id
_entity_poly.type
_entity_poly.pdbx_seq_one_letter_code
_entity_poly.pdbx_strand_id
1 'polypeptide(L)'
;MAASEFGERGAIPADPGKHLMIARFATLASELGAADAKRDVRGFRPENSKLGKANRRHQLLEFDTEQLEENYRTRSEKTMDAKTDDSAGKCPFTGGTRGHRNRDWWPEHLDIGVLHAKASAADPMGEAFDYAKEFESLDIDAVIKDLTALMTDSQEWWPADFGHYGGLFVRLAWHSAGTYRITDGRGGAGAGQQRFAPLNSWPDNANLDKARRLLWPIKQKYGRKLSWADLFVLSGNVALESMGFKTFGFAGGRADVWEPEELYWGPESTWLGDQRYSGERQLAEPLGAVQMGLIYVNPEGPNGNPDPVASAKDIRETFFRMAMNDEETVALIAGGHTFGKTHGAGDPSLIGAEPEGAAIEDQGLGWKSKYGTGFGADAITGGPEVTWSQTPTKWSNHFFDNLFKYDWELTKSPAGAQQWKAKGAEATIPDAYDKSKKHIPTMLTTDLALRFDPAYEKISRRFHQHPEQFADAFARAWFKLTHRDMGPIVRYRGKLVPKETLIWQDPIPAVDHPLIGEQDIAALTTKILASGLPVSHLVATAWASASTFRGSDKRGGANGARIRLSPQKDWEVNNPPELAKVLQKLEAIRKEFGKKVSLADLIVLGGSAAIEKAAKDASLTVTVPFTPGRMDASQEQTDVASFAPLEPRADGFRNYIGGKRQFIRPEEALVDRAQLMTLTAPEMTVLVGGLRVLGANAGNLKHGVFTKKPETLTNDFFVNLLDMSTEWQPAGSDGVYEGRDRKTKAVKWTGTRVDLIFGSHSQLRALAEVYACADSKEKFVKDFVAAWTKVMELDRFDLA
;
A
#
# COMPACT_ATOMS: atom_id res chain seq x y z
N MET A 1 7.52 -2.26 50.98
CA MET A 1 8.11 -1.28 51.89
C MET A 1 8.58 -0.11 51.06
N ALA A 2 7.89 0.99 51.24
CA ALA A 2 8.25 2.39 51.28
C ALA A 2 8.90 2.95 50.00
N ALA A 3 8.27 3.71 49.15
CA ALA A 3 7.63 5.04 49.30
C ALA A 3 8.64 6.20 49.47
N SER A 4 8.61 7.11 48.50
CA SER A 4 8.56 8.58 48.59
C SER A 4 8.77 9.15 47.18
N GLU A 5 7.81 9.72 46.51
CA GLU A 5 7.22 11.07 46.52
C GLU A 5 8.25 12.22 46.47
N PHE A 6 8.11 12.98 45.38
CA PHE A 6 8.07 14.45 45.25
C PHE A 6 8.00 14.74 43.73
N GLY A 7 7.05 15.27 43.13
CA GLY A 7 6.32 16.53 43.42
C GLY A 7 6.68 17.61 42.40
N GLU A 8 5.82 17.85 41.41
CA GLU A 8 5.36 19.06 40.73
C GLU A 8 6.35 19.98 39.96
N ARG A 9 6.04 20.37 38.77
CA ARG A 9 5.07 21.39 38.31
C ARG A 9 4.97 21.41 36.80
N GLY A 10 3.77 21.61 36.33
CA GLY A 10 3.39 21.65 34.91
C GLY A 10 4.02 22.78 34.11
N ALA A 11 4.25 22.45 32.86
CA ALA A 11 4.43 23.40 31.77
C ALA A 11 3.44 23.04 30.65
N ILE A 12 2.68 24.04 30.26
CA ILE A 12 1.70 24.01 29.13
C ILE A 12 2.44 23.69 27.85
N PRO A 13 1.98 22.75 27.01
CA PRO A 13 2.64 22.47 25.72
C PRO A 13 2.42 23.63 24.74
N ALA A 14 3.50 24.16 24.20
CA ALA A 14 3.46 25.11 23.09
C ALA A 14 3.00 24.39 21.81
N ASP A 15 2.10 25.03 21.08
CA ASP A 15 1.50 24.58 19.84
C ASP A 15 2.58 24.30 18.76
N PRO A 16 2.72 23.06 18.24
CA PRO A 16 3.74 22.71 17.23
C PRO A 16 3.51 23.34 15.85
N GLY A 17 2.29 23.85 15.58
CA GLY A 17 1.93 24.39 14.27
C GLY A 17 2.65 25.68 13.90
N LYS A 18 3.01 26.49 14.88
CA LYS A 18 3.68 27.79 14.64
C LYS A 18 5.17 27.68 14.31
N HIS A 19 5.85 26.64 14.82
CA HIS A 19 7.27 26.46 14.50
C HIS A 19 7.53 25.85 13.10
N LEU A 20 6.60 25.07 12.59
CA LEU A 20 6.72 24.47 11.24
C LEU A 20 6.53 25.54 10.14
N MET A 21 5.70 26.55 10.38
CA MET A 21 5.50 27.65 9.44
C MET A 21 6.74 28.54 9.29
N ILE A 22 7.44 28.83 10.37
CA ILE A 22 8.65 29.67 10.36
C ILE A 22 9.82 28.98 9.68
N ALA A 23 9.98 27.68 9.83
CA ALA A 23 11.02 26.91 9.15
C ALA A 23 10.82 26.82 7.63
N ARG A 24 9.56 26.69 7.14
CA ARG A 24 9.24 26.70 5.71
C ARG A 24 9.50 28.04 5.03
N PHE A 25 9.31 29.16 5.73
CA PHE A 25 9.58 30.49 5.15
C PHE A 25 11.09 30.79 5.05
N ALA A 26 11.90 30.28 5.96
CA ALA A 26 13.35 30.47 5.89
C ALA A 26 13.99 29.73 4.72
N THR A 27 13.50 28.57 4.37
CA THR A 27 13.99 27.73 3.25
C THR A 27 13.56 28.31 1.89
N LEU A 28 12.34 28.81 1.75
CA LEU A 28 11.86 29.44 0.51
C LEU A 28 12.60 30.76 0.17
N ALA A 29 13.05 31.49 1.18
CA ALA A 29 13.81 32.73 1.00
C ALA A 29 15.26 32.51 0.55
N SER A 30 15.82 31.30 0.76
CA SER A 30 17.18 30.95 0.35
C SER A 30 17.26 30.43 -1.10
N GLU A 31 16.16 29.94 -1.66
CA GLU A 31 16.09 29.38 -3.02
C GLU A 31 15.65 30.38 -4.10
N LEU A 32 15.04 31.50 -3.72
CA LEU A 32 14.74 32.58 -4.65
C LEU A 32 15.94 33.58 -4.73
N GLY A 33 16.87 33.19 -5.55
CA GLY A 33 17.99 33.90 -6.15
C GLY A 33 18.44 35.23 -5.56
N ALA A 34 19.66 35.26 -5.07
CA ALA A 34 20.44 36.38 -4.55
C ALA A 34 20.78 37.49 -5.59
N ALA A 35 20.02 37.64 -6.67
CA ALA A 35 20.30 38.62 -7.72
C ALA A 35 19.52 39.92 -7.63
N ASP A 36 18.30 39.94 -7.04
CA ASP A 36 17.47 41.16 -7.09
C ASP A 36 17.26 41.91 -5.76
N ALA A 37 17.81 41.41 -4.65
CA ALA A 37 17.62 42.02 -3.34
C ALA A 37 18.58 43.18 -3.00
N LYS A 38 19.39 43.67 -3.96
CA LYS A 38 20.41 44.72 -3.68
C LYS A 38 20.06 46.13 -4.17
N ARG A 39 18.88 46.39 -4.65
CA ARG A 39 18.58 47.71 -5.24
C ARG A 39 17.63 48.64 -4.47
N ASP A 40 16.99 48.23 -3.39
CA ASP A 40 15.98 49.07 -2.74
C ASP A 40 16.13 49.29 -1.22
N VAL A 41 17.35 49.40 -0.71
CA VAL A 41 17.57 49.86 0.67
C VAL A 41 18.53 51.06 0.69
N ARG A 42 18.10 52.20 0.15
CA ARG A 42 18.66 53.52 0.49
C ARG A 42 17.55 54.50 0.72
N GLY A 43 17.26 54.79 1.94
CA GLY A 43 16.50 55.95 2.30
C GLY A 43 15.49 55.80 3.42
N PHE A 44 15.90 55.46 4.61
CA PHE A 44 15.18 55.89 5.79
C PHE A 44 16.16 55.96 7.01
N ARG A 45 16.41 57.17 7.52
CA ARG A 45 17.03 57.41 8.81
C ARG A 45 15.95 57.47 9.87
N PRO A 46 16.06 56.79 11.03
CA PRO A 46 15.11 56.94 12.12
C PRO A 46 15.52 58.06 13.06
N GLU A 47 14.62 58.95 13.41
CA GLU A 47 14.73 59.84 14.58
C GLU A 47 14.22 59.12 15.85
N ASN A 48 14.92 59.44 16.95
CA ASN A 48 14.81 58.80 18.25
C ASN A 48 13.45 58.98 18.96
N SER A 49 12.85 57.92 19.47
CA SER A 49 12.13 57.96 20.74
C SER A 49 12.20 56.59 21.48
N LYS A 50 12.55 56.67 22.76
CA LYS A 50 12.72 55.54 23.67
C LYS A 50 11.36 54.97 24.05
N LEU A 51 10.98 53.79 23.54
CA LEU A 51 9.95 52.92 24.10
C LEU A 51 10.41 51.44 24.01
N GLY A 52 10.09 50.68 25.03
CA GLY A 52 10.73 49.42 25.38
C GLY A 52 10.75 48.35 24.27
N LYS A 53 11.88 47.67 24.15
CA LYS A 53 12.24 46.70 23.07
C LYS A 53 11.23 45.51 22.85
N ALA A 54 10.32 45.28 23.77
CA ALA A 54 9.36 44.19 23.68
C ALA A 54 8.12 44.54 22.83
N ASN A 55 7.60 45.78 22.93
CA ASN A 55 6.40 46.15 22.19
C ASN A 55 6.67 46.48 20.69
N ARG A 56 7.88 46.83 20.34
CA ARG A 56 8.22 47.07 18.90
C ARG A 56 8.32 45.79 18.08
N ARG A 57 8.68 44.66 18.72
CA ARG A 57 8.74 43.35 18.01
C ARG A 57 7.34 42.79 17.72
N HIS A 58 6.38 43.03 18.60
CA HIS A 58 5.01 42.57 18.42
C HIS A 58 4.26 43.41 17.34
N GLN A 59 4.43 44.72 17.33
CA GLN A 59 3.81 45.56 16.31
C GLN A 59 4.41 45.39 14.92
N LEU A 60 5.71 45.10 14.79
CA LEU A 60 6.33 44.83 13.49
C LEU A 60 5.92 43.43 12.93
N LEU A 61 5.61 42.49 13.78
CA LEU A 61 5.15 41.17 13.36
C LEU A 61 3.65 41.14 12.97
N GLU A 62 2.83 41.96 13.62
CA GLU A 62 1.41 42.12 13.22
C GLU A 62 1.27 42.93 11.92
N PHE A 63 2.09 43.97 11.69
CA PHE A 63 2.07 44.72 10.45
C PHE A 63 2.56 43.95 9.22
N ASP A 64 3.53 43.06 9.41
CA ASP A 64 4.05 42.20 8.33
C ASP A 64 3.08 41.06 7.95
N THR A 65 2.27 40.56 8.87
CA THR A 65 1.30 39.51 8.57
C THR A 65 0.08 40.04 7.79
N GLU A 66 -0.45 41.19 8.11
CA GLU A 66 -1.54 41.80 7.36
C GLU A 66 -1.10 42.20 5.93
N GLN A 67 0.12 42.71 5.78
CA GLN A 67 0.68 43.09 4.47
C GLN A 67 0.99 41.88 3.61
N LEU A 68 1.34 40.77 4.23
CA LEU A 68 1.57 39.50 3.53
C LEU A 68 0.26 38.80 3.12
N GLU A 69 -0.79 38.88 3.93
CA GLU A 69 -2.12 38.40 3.56
C GLU A 69 -2.75 39.22 2.44
N GLU A 70 -2.59 40.54 2.45
CA GLU A 70 -3.08 41.42 1.39
C GLU A 70 -2.31 41.23 0.08
N ASN A 71 -1.02 41.03 0.14
CA ASN A 71 -0.19 40.67 -1.03
C ASN A 71 -0.50 39.25 -1.57
N TYR A 72 -0.94 38.34 -0.71
CA TYR A 72 -1.36 36.99 -1.13
C TYR A 72 -2.73 37.03 -1.80
N ARG A 73 -3.69 37.78 -1.27
CA ARG A 73 -5.01 38.01 -1.89
C ARG A 73 -4.89 38.73 -3.24
N THR A 74 -4.11 39.78 -3.34
CA THR A 74 -3.89 40.53 -4.61
C THR A 74 -3.11 39.69 -5.63
N ARG A 75 -2.29 38.74 -5.22
CA ARG A 75 -1.61 37.83 -6.16
C ARG A 75 -2.53 36.69 -6.62
N SER A 76 -3.42 36.20 -5.76
CA SER A 76 -4.46 35.23 -6.12
C SER A 76 -5.51 35.85 -7.07
N GLU A 77 -5.90 37.09 -6.86
CA GLU A 77 -6.83 37.81 -7.77
C GLU A 77 -6.18 38.18 -9.11
N LYS A 78 -4.86 38.50 -9.15
CA LYS A 78 -4.13 38.77 -10.40
C LYS A 78 -3.84 37.52 -11.24
N THR A 79 -3.90 36.32 -10.68
CA THR A 79 -3.77 35.09 -11.48
C THR A 79 -5.05 34.69 -12.20
N MET A 80 -6.19 35.27 -11.89
CA MET A 80 -7.43 35.05 -12.64
C MET A 80 -7.55 35.93 -13.93
N ASP A 81 -6.74 36.96 -14.09
CA ASP A 81 -6.76 37.85 -15.22
C ASP A 81 -5.51 37.77 -16.13
N ALA A 82 -4.92 36.57 -16.22
CA ALA A 82 -3.85 36.37 -17.20
C ALA A 82 -4.43 36.44 -18.63
N LYS A 83 -4.39 37.62 -19.23
CA LYS A 83 -4.58 37.78 -20.68
C LYS A 83 -3.58 36.88 -21.39
N THR A 84 -4.09 35.92 -22.15
CA THR A 84 -3.30 35.11 -23.07
C THR A 84 -2.72 36.06 -24.13
N ASP A 85 -1.41 36.14 -24.20
CA ASP A 85 -0.69 36.83 -25.25
C ASP A 85 -0.73 35.96 -26.53
N ASP A 86 -1.57 36.38 -27.48
CA ASP A 86 -1.91 35.64 -28.70
C ASP A 86 -0.90 35.84 -29.85
N SER A 87 0.36 36.13 -29.59
CA SER A 87 1.32 36.49 -30.62
C SER A 87 2.42 35.45 -30.96
N ALA A 88 2.23 34.17 -30.70
CA ALA A 88 3.11 33.12 -31.25
C ALA A 88 2.28 32.07 -31.97
N GLY A 89 2.44 31.96 -33.28
CA GLY A 89 1.81 30.91 -34.10
C GLY A 89 2.15 29.53 -33.57
N LYS A 90 1.27 29.01 -32.72
CA LYS A 90 1.45 27.71 -32.10
C LYS A 90 1.02 26.60 -33.09
N CYS A 91 1.96 25.79 -33.49
CA CYS A 91 1.66 24.49 -34.09
C CYS A 91 0.64 23.76 -33.16
N PRO A 92 -0.51 23.29 -33.70
CA PRO A 92 -1.52 22.60 -32.84
C PRO A 92 -1.00 21.36 -32.11
N PHE A 93 0.20 20.88 -32.43
CA PHE A 93 0.82 19.69 -31.88
C PHE A 93 1.99 19.95 -30.91
N THR A 94 2.42 21.20 -30.71
CA THR A 94 3.55 21.54 -29.83
C THR A 94 3.17 22.24 -28.52
N GLY A 95 1.89 22.53 -28.31
CA GLY A 95 1.35 23.02 -27.04
C GLY A 95 0.48 21.95 -26.43
N GLY A 96 1.06 20.99 -25.73
CA GLY A 96 0.31 20.03 -24.98
C GLY A 96 -0.55 20.72 -23.93
N THR A 97 -1.80 21.04 -24.28
CA THR A 97 -2.81 21.33 -23.27
C THR A 97 -3.08 20.04 -22.54
N ARG A 98 -2.42 19.83 -21.39
CA ARG A 98 -2.89 18.84 -20.42
C ARG A 98 -4.36 19.16 -20.17
N GLY A 99 -5.25 18.17 -20.37
CA GLY A 99 -6.61 18.25 -19.85
C GLY A 99 -6.52 18.52 -18.36
N HIS A 100 -7.07 19.61 -17.89
CA HIS A 100 -7.13 19.90 -16.47
C HIS A 100 -8.10 18.93 -15.79
N ARG A 101 -7.67 18.29 -14.73
CA ARG A 101 -8.52 17.48 -13.84
C ARG A 101 -9.12 18.38 -12.76
N ASN A 102 -10.19 17.94 -12.11
CA ASN A 102 -10.80 18.71 -11.02
C ASN A 102 -9.80 19.08 -9.92
N ARG A 103 -8.84 18.21 -9.59
CA ARG A 103 -7.79 18.49 -8.61
C ARG A 103 -6.82 19.61 -9.01
N ASP A 104 -6.71 19.92 -10.31
CA ASP A 104 -5.86 21.02 -10.79
C ASP A 104 -6.52 22.38 -10.52
N TRP A 105 -7.87 22.41 -10.41
CA TRP A 105 -8.66 23.57 -10.04
C TRP A 105 -8.94 23.64 -8.54
N TRP A 106 -9.22 22.49 -7.94
CA TRP A 106 -9.52 22.32 -6.51
C TRP A 106 -8.65 21.17 -5.94
N PRO A 107 -7.43 21.48 -5.44
CA PRO A 107 -6.48 20.46 -4.98
C PRO A 107 -7.01 19.59 -3.84
N GLU A 108 -7.95 20.13 -3.03
CA GLU A 108 -8.56 19.40 -1.93
C GLU A 108 -9.87 18.68 -2.31
N HIS A 109 -10.24 18.69 -3.59
CA HIS A 109 -11.44 17.99 -4.04
C HIS A 109 -11.25 16.48 -3.90
N LEU A 110 -12.29 15.78 -3.37
CA LEU A 110 -12.27 14.33 -3.25
C LEU A 110 -12.14 13.69 -4.64
N ASP A 111 -11.11 12.86 -4.83
CA ASP A 111 -10.95 12.08 -6.04
C ASP A 111 -11.57 10.69 -5.84
N ILE A 112 -12.56 10.35 -6.67
CA ILE A 112 -13.18 9.02 -6.70
C ILE A 112 -12.79 8.23 -7.96
N GLY A 113 -11.82 8.73 -8.73
CA GLY A 113 -11.36 8.09 -9.97
C GLY A 113 -10.87 6.66 -9.73
N VAL A 114 -10.25 6.40 -8.58
CA VAL A 114 -9.78 5.10 -8.14
C VAL A 114 -10.89 4.02 -8.08
N LEU A 115 -12.15 4.41 -7.87
CA LEU A 115 -13.30 3.49 -7.88
C LEU A 115 -13.78 3.12 -9.28
N HIS A 116 -13.23 3.74 -10.31
CA HIS A 116 -13.47 3.43 -11.72
C HIS A 116 -12.28 2.71 -12.37
N ALA A 117 -11.16 2.61 -11.67
CA ALA A 117 -10.00 1.85 -12.11
C ALA A 117 -10.35 0.36 -12.28
N LYS A 118 -9.67 -0.31 -13.21
CA LYS A 118 -9.91 -1.73 -13.53
C LYS A 118 -11.34 -2.02 -14.02
N ALA A 119 -11.94 -1.06 -14.72
CA ALA A 119 -13.21 -1.31 -15.39
C ALA A 119 -13.05 -2.46 -16.40
N SER A 120 -13.99 -3.40 -16.43
CA SER A 120 -13.95 -4.56 -17.34
C SER A 120 -13.78 -4.16 -18.81
N ALA A 121 -14.33 -3.03 -19.20
CA ALA A 121 -14.18 -2.48 -20.55
C ALA A 121 -12.75 -2.04 -20.91
N ALA A 122 -11.87 -1.85 -19.94
CA ALA A 122 -10.46 -1.50 -20.13
C ALA A 122 -9.53 -2.73 -20.14
N ASP A 123 -10.05 -3.92 -19.81
CA ASP A 123 -9.27 -5.15 -19.84
C ASP A 123 -9.22 -5.73 -21.27
N PRO A 124 -8.05 -5.73 -21.95
CA PRO A 124 -7.93 -6.24 -23.30
C PRO A 124 -8.13 -7.75 -23.40
N MET A 125 -8.13 -8.49 -22.28
CA MET A 125 -8.37 -9.94 -22.27
C MET A 125 -9.86 -10.27 -22.23
N GLY A 126 -10.70 -9.33 -21.79
CA GLY A 126 -12.15 -9.48 -21.68
C GLY A 126 -12.62 -10.26 -20.45
N GLU A 127 -13.90 -10.08 -20.09
CA GLU A 127 -14.48 -10.60 -18.84
C GLU A 127 -14.46 -12.14 -18.69
N ALA A 128 -14.45 -12.87 -19.83
CA ALA A 128 -14.45 -14.33 -19.82
C ALA A 128 -13.04 -14.93 -19.63
N PHE A 129 -12.00 -14.11 -19.56
CA PHE A 129 -10.64 -14.58 -19.43
C PHE A 129 -10.32 -14.95 -17.97
N ASP A 130 -9.94 -16.20 -17.75
CA ASP A 130 -9.53 -16.72 -16.45
C ASP A 130 -8.04 -17.10 -16.52
N TYR A 131 -7.20 -16.21 -15.98
CA TYR A 131 -5.75 -16.43 -16.00
C TYR A 131 -5.33 -17.67 -15.20
N ALA A 132 -5.99 -18.00 -14.10
CA ALA A 132 -5.67 -19.18 -13.30
C ALA A 132 -5.80 -20.46 -14.13
N LYS A 133 -6.89 -20.59 -14.91
CA LYS A 133 -7.10 -21.72 -15.84
C LYS A 133 -6.09 -21.73 -17.00
N GLU A 134 -5.78 -20.57 -17.55
CA GLU A 134 -4.75 -20.48 -18.60
C GLU A 134 -3.39 -20.93 -18.09
N PHE A 135 -3.00 -20.47 -16.89
CA PHE A 135 -1.73 -20.88 -16.26
C PHE A 135 -1.65 -22.38 -15.99
N GLU A 136 -2.74 -23.01 -15.56
CA GLU A 136 -2.78 -24.46 -15.34
C GLU A 136 -2.50 -25.27 -16.61
N SER A 137 -2.75 -24.69 -17.77
CA SER A 137 -2.43 -25.28 -19.07
C SER A 137 -0.97 -25.05 -19.52
N LEU A 138 -0.16 -24.33 -18.75
CA LEU A 138 1.21 -23.96 -19.08
C LEU A 138 2.17 -25.14 -18.83
N ASP A 139 3.04 -25.44 -19.79
CA ASP A 139 4.21 -26.30 -19.56
C ASP A 139 5.30 -25.50 -18.83
N ILE A 140 5.22 -25.50 -17.50
CA ILE A 140 6.15 -24.75 -16.64
C ILE A 140 7.61 -25.26 -16.79
N ASP A 141 7.83 -26.54 -17.10
CA ASP A 141 9.19 -27.07 -17.30
C ASP A 141 9.82 -26.50 -18.57
N ALA A 142 9.04 -26.34 -19.61
CA ALA A 142 9.51 -25.67 -20.82
C ALA A 142 9.87 -24.21 -20.55
N VAL A 143 9.08 -23.48 -19.75
CA VAL A 143 9.40 -22.11 -19.33
C VAL A 143 10.70 -22.06 -18.52
N ILE A 144 10.86 -22.94 -17.54
CA ILE A 144 12.08 -23.03 -16.73
C ILE A 144 13.30 -23.32 -17.60
N LYS A 145 13.18 -24.22 -18.57
CA LYS A 145 14.24 -24.53 -19.53
C LYS A 145 14.65 -23.29 -20.33
N ASP A 146 13.70 -22.57 -20.87
CA ASP A 146 13.96 -21.36 -21.65
C ASP A 146 14.60 -20.25 -20.79
N LEU A 147 14.10 -20.05 -19.57
CA LEU A 147 14.68 -19.11 -18.61
C LEU A 147 16.10 -19.51 -18.20
N THR A 148 16.35 -20.81 -17.98
CA THR A 148 17.70 -21.30 -17.64
C THR A 148 18.68 -21.06 -18.79
N ALA A 149 18.24 -21.26 -20.03
CA ALA A 149 19.06 -20.97 -21.22
C ALA A 149 19.37 -19.46 -21.31
N LEU A 150 18.39 -18.60 -21.04
CA LEU A 150 18.56 -17.14 -21.05
C LEU A 150 19.61 -16.68 -20.02
N MET A 151 19.75 -17.36 -18.88
CA MET A 151 20.66 -16.91 -17.81
C MET A 151 22.12 -16.74 -18.29
N THR A 152 22.58 -17.55 -19.26
CA THR A 152 23.94 -17.52 -19.78
C THR A 152 24.05 -17.12 -21.25
N ASP A 153 22.91 -16.77 -21.88
CA ASP A 153 22.86 -16.26 -23.25
C ASP A 153 23.08 -14.74 -23.28
N SER A 154 24.33 -14.34 -23.05
CA SER A 154 24.72 -12.92 -22.93
C SER A 154 24.57 -12.19 -24.26
N GLN A 155 23.70 -11.17 -24.29
CA GLN A 155 23.39 -10.38 -25.47
C GLN A 155 24.39 -9.24 -25.67
N GLU A 156 24.82 -9.00 -26.92
CA GLU A 156 25.77 -7.92 -27.23
C GLU A 156 25.26 -6.53 -26.87
N TRP A 157 23.96 -6.28 -26.99
CA TRP A 157 23.34 -5.00 -26.68
C TRP A 157 23.20 -4.75 -25.17
N TRP A 158 23.25 -5.80 -24.34
CA TRP A 158 23.23 -5.74 -22.88
C TRP A 158 23.97 -6.96 -22.28
N PRO A 159 25.33 -6.94 -22.26
CA PRO A 159 26.11 -8.07 -21.77
C PRO A 159 25.85 -8.38 -20.30
N ALA A 160 25.90 -9.68 -19.97
CA ALA A 160 25.67 -10.16 -18.62
C ALA A 160 26.92 -9.98 -17.73
N ASP A 161 26.74 -9.44 -16.52
CA ASP A 161 27.78 -9.39 -15.48
C ASP A 161 28.27 -10.82 -15.19
N PHE A 162 29.58 -11.02 -15.15
CA PHE A 162 30.20 -12.33 -14.91
C PHE A 162 29.72 -13.42 -15.90
N GLY A 163 29.13 -13.04 -17.04
CA GLY A 163 28.56 -13.95 -18.02
C GLY A 163 27.25 -14.63 -17.61
N HIS A 164 26.52 -14.07 -16.62
CA HIS A 164 25.29 -14.65 -16.09
C HIS A 164 24.29 -13.59 -15.65
N TYR A 165 23.07 -13.58 -16.20
CA TYR A 165 22.03 -12.60 -15.86
C TYR A 165 21.37 -12.82 -14.49
N GLY A 166 21.78 -13.83 -13.73
CA GLY A 166 21.13 -14.20 -12.47
C GLY A 166 20.96 -13.04 -11.48
N GLY A 167 22.03 -12.25 -11.26
CA GLY A 167 21.95 -11.06 -10.39
C GLY A 167 20.91 -10.04 -10.85
N LEU A 168 20.81 -9.82 -12.19
CA LEU A 168 19.83 -8.91 -12.77
C LEU A 168 18.38 -9.42 -12.58
N PHE A 169 18.12 -10.71 -12.75
CA PHE A 169 16.77 -11.27 -12.60
C PHE A 169 16.36 -11.47 -11.13
N VAL A 170 17.30 -11.78 -10.23
CA VAL A 170 17.04 -11.72 -8.78
C VAL A 170 16.60 -10.32 -8.38
N ARG A 171 17.32 -9.28 -8.86
CA ARG A 171 16.96 -7.88 -8.62
C ARG A 171 15.60 -7.53 -9.22
N LEU A 172 15.28 -7.97 -10.45
CA LEU A 172 13.98 -7.75 -11.07
C LEU A 172 12.82 -8.31 -10.22
N ALA A 173 12.94 -9.56 -9.77
CA ALA A 173 11.92 -10.20 -8.96
C ALA A 173 11.78 -9.53 -7.58
N TRP A 174 12.91 -9.22 -6.95
CA TRP A 174 12.92 -8.50 -5.67
C TRP A 174 12.26 -7.13 -5.78
N HIS A 175 12.61 -6.33 -6.79
CA HIS A 175 12.07 -4.99 -6.99
C HIS A 175 10.61 -4.99 -7.46
N SER A 176 10.14 -6.09 -8.04
CA SER A 176 8.71 -6.29 -8.29
C SER A 176 7.94 -6.55 -6.99
N ALA A 177 8.54 -7.25 -6.02
CA ALA A 177 7.90 -7.66 -4.78
C ALA A 177 8.09 -6.68 -3.61
N GLY A 178 9.23 -5.98 -3.56
CA GLY A 178 9.65 -5.14 -2.44
C GLY A 178 8.86 -3.85 -2.24
N THR A 179 7.90 -3.55 -3.11
CA THR A 179 6.96 -2.44 -2.96
C THR A 179 5.77 -2.80 -2.06
N TYR A 180 5.63 -4.06 -1.63
CA TYR A 180 4.53 -4.49 -0.77
C TYR A 180 4.50 -3.75 0.56
N ARG A 181 3.29 -3.37 0.99
CA ARG A 181 3.03 -2.70 2.28
C ARG A 181 2.04 -3.52 3.10
N ILE A 182 2.46 -3.99 4.27
CA ILE A 182 1.58 -4.75 5.18
C ILE A 182 0.39 -3.93 5.69
N THR A 183 0.54 -2.59 5.77
CA THR A 183 -0.46 -1.68 6.32
C THR A 183 -1.74 -1.60 5.50
N ASP A 184 -1.65 -1.66 4.17
CA ASP A 184 -2.80 -1.62 3.26
C ASP A 184 -2.77 -2.73 2.19
N GLY A 185 -1.75 -3.57 2.18
CA GLY A 185 -1.60 -4.69 1.26
C GLY A 185 -1.29 -4.30 -0.18
N ARG A 186 -1.10 -3.01 -0.48
CA ARG A 186 -0.77 -2.52 -1.82
C ARG A 186 0.70 -2.74 -2.16
N GLY A 187 1.05 -2.56 -3.42
CA GLY A 187 2.36 -2.92 -3.94
C GLY A 187 2.51 -4.42 -4.15
N GLY A 188 3.76 -4.88 -4.24
CA GLY A 188 4.08 -6.29 -4.42
C GLY A 188 4.13 -6.76 -5.86
N ALA A 189 4.35 -8.07 -6.02
CA ALA A 189 4.56 -8.71 -7.32
C ALA A 189 3.26 -9.13 -8.03
N GLY A 190 2.10 -9.02 -7.35
CA GLY A 190 0.85 -9.68 -7.71
C GLY A 190 0.20 -9.25 -9.03
N ALA A 191 0.65 -8.15 -9.65
CA ALA A 191 0.00 -7.56 -10.81
C ALA A 191 0.96 -7.07 -11.91
N GLY A 192 2.27 -7.32 -11.77
CA GLY A 192 3.28 -6.89 -12.75
C GLY A 192 3.45 -5.37 -12.85
N GLN A 193 3.24 -4.66 -11.77
CA GLN A 193 3.23 -3.19 -11.70
C GLN A 193 4.55 -2.52 -12.10
N GLN A 194 5.67 -3.21 -12.04
CA GLN A 194 6.96 -2.68 -12.46
C GLN A 194 7.03 -2.31 -13.95
N ARG A 195 6.03 -2.68 -14.74
CA ARG A 195 5.89 -2.25 -16.13
C ARG A 195 5.45 -0.79 -16.29
N PHE A 196 4.89 -0.20 -15.26
CA PHE A 196 4.18 1.09 -15.29
C PHE A 196 4.91 2.16 -14.48
N ALA A 197 4.69 3.42 -14.89
CA ALA A 197 5.07 4.56 -14.08
C ALA A 197 4.33 4.55 -12.71
N PRO A 198 4.93 5.07 -11.63
CA PRO A 198 6.30 5.60 -11.56
C PRO A 198 7.37 4.51 -11.37
N LEU A 199 6.97 3.28 -11.07
CA LEU A 199 7.90 2.20 -10.66
C LEU A 199 8.94 1.86 -11.73
N ASN A 200 8.54 1.83 -13.00
CA ASN A 200 9.45 1.54 -14.11
C ASN A 200 10.55 2.59 -14.27
N SER A 201 10.37 3.77 -13.69
CA SER A 201 11.25 4.93 -13.81
C SER A 201 11.89 5.37 -12.49
N TRP A 202 11.70 4.64 -11.41
CA TRP A 202 12.42 4.91 -10.18
C TRP A 202 13.93 4.68 -10.37
N PRO A 203 14.80 5.56 -9.83
CA PRO A 203 16.25 5.39 -9.93
C PRO A 203 16.75 4.05 -9.41
N ASP A 204 16.13 3.52 -8.36
CA ASP A 204 16.45 2.19 -7.82
C ASP A 204 16.09 1.04 -8.79
N ASN A 205 15.24 1.29 -9.77
CA ASN A 205 14.90 0.37 -10.85
C ASN A 205 15.74 0.59 -12.13
N ALA A 206 16.81 1.39 -12.05
CA ALA A 206 17.68 1.66 -13.20
C ALA A 206 18.13 0.35 -13.85
N ASN A 207 18.02 0.30 -15.18
CA ASN A 207 18.37 -0.83 -16.05
C ASN A 207 17.49 -2.11 -15.91
N LEU A 208 16.42 -2.11 -15.09
CA LEU A 208 15.44 -3.21 -15.08
C LEU A 208 14.51 -3.21 -16.30
N ASP A 209 14.42 -2.12 -17.05
CA ASP A 209 13.82 -2.07 -18.38
C ASP A 209 14.52 -3.04 -19.34
N LYS A 210 15.87 -3.20 -19.27
CA LYS A 210 16.64 -4.18 -20.02
C LYS A 210 16.29 -5.61 -19.59
N ALA A 211 16.14 -5.85 -18.29
CA ALA A 211 15.69 -7.16 -17.80
C ALA A 211 14.33 -7.55 -18.39
N ARG A 212 13.36 -6.64 -18.40
CA ARG A 212 12.05 -6.87 -19.02
C ARG A 212 12.18 -7.12 -20.53
N ARG A 213 13.07 -6.41 -21.22
CA ARG A 213 13.31 -6.61 -22.65
C ARG A 213 13.97 -7.97 -22.95
N LEU A 214 14.87 -8.45 -22.11
CA LEU A 214 15.47 -9.78 -22.20
C LEU A 214 14.43 -10.90 -22.03
N LEU A 215 13.39 -10.68 -21.19
CA LEU A 215 12.30 -11.64 -20.98
C LEU A 215 11.26 -11.65 -22.10
N TRP A 216 11.23 -10.62 -22.97
CA TRP A 216 10.18 -10.48 -23.99
C TRP A 216 10.06 -11.69 -24.92
N PRO A 217 11.12 -12.32 -25.44
CA PRO A 217 10.99 -13.52 -26.30
C PRO A 217 10.27 -14.67 -25.58
N ILE A 218 10.50 -14.84 -24.28
CA ILE A 218 9.83 -15.86 -23.47
C ILE A 218 8.36 -15.49 -23.27
N LYS A 219 8.06 -14.25 -22.88
CA LYS A 219 6.69 -13.74 -22.77
C LYS A 219 5.92 -13.90 -24.07
N GLN A 220 6.52 -13.56 -25.20
CA GLN A 220 5.94 -13.71 -26.53
C GLN A 220 5.62 -15.16 -26.86
N LYS A 221 6.53 -16.11 -26.54
CA LYS A 221 6.36 -17.53 -26.79
C LYS A 221 5.19 -18.15 -26.03
N TYR A 222 5.04 -17.80 -24.74
CA TYR A 222 4.01 -18.40 -23.87
C TYR A 222 2.72 -17.57 -23.81
N GLY A 223 2.74 -16.31 -24.28
CA GLY A 223 1.59 -15.45 -24.49
C GLY A 223 0.71 -15.29 -23.24
N ARG A 224 -0.60 -15.54 -23.40
CA ARG A 224 -1.57 -15.33 -22.31
C ARG A 224 -1.49 -16.35 -21.17
N LYS A 225 -0.82 -17.49 -21.37
CA LYS A 225 -0.64 -18.52 -20.35
C LYS A 225 0.38 -18.14 -19.26
N LEU A 226 1.21 -17.12 -19.52
CA LEU A 226 2.23 -16.66 -18.59
C LEU A 226 2.14 -15.14 -18.47
N SER A 227 1.65 -14.65 -17.32
CA SER A 227 1.61 -13.23 -17.04
C SER A 227 3.01 -12.64 -16.83
N TRP A 228 3.15 -11.33 -17.00
CA TRP A 228 4.38 -10.64 -16.61
C TRP A 228 4.64 -10.76 -15.12
N ALA A 229 3.58 -10.69 -14.29
CA ALA A 229 3.68 -10.83 -12.85
C ALA A 229 4.32 -12.18 -12.45
N ASP A 230 3.82 -13.28 -13.00
CA ASP A 230 4.39 -14.61 -12.74
C ASP A 230 5.78 -14.77 -13.37
N LEU A 231 6.02 -14.22 -14.57
CA LEU A 231 7.31 -14.29 -15.25
C LEU A 231 8.42 -13.56 -14.47
N PHE A 232 8.13 -12.40 -13.87
CA PHE A 232 9.12 -11.67 -13.05
C PHE A 232 9.55 -12.50 -11.84
N VAL A 233 8.61 -13.06 -11.10
CA VAL A 233 8.92 -13.90 -9.93
C VAL A 233 9.62 -15.18 -10.33
N LEU A 234 9.12 -15.88 -11.37
CA LEU A 234 9.70 -17.13 -11.86
C LEU A 234 11.12 -16.93 -12.37
N SER A 235 11.40 -15.81 -13.05
CA SER A 235 12.75 -15.49 -13.54
C SER A 235 13.74 -15.36 -12.38
N GLY A 236 13.34 -14.75 -11.27
CA GLY A 236 14.15 -14.69 -10.05
C GLY A 236 14.42 -16.05 -9.42
N ASN A 237 13.40 -16.91 -9.35
CA ASN A 237 13.56 -18.29 -8.86
C ASN A 237 14.53 -19.09 -9.72
N VAL A 238 14.32 -19.09 -11.04
CA VAL A 238 15.20 -19.79 -11.98
C VAL A 238 16.62 -19.23 -11.92
N ALA A 239 16.78 -17.92 -11.75
CA ALA A 239 18.09 -17.30 -11.56
C ALA A 239 18.80 -17.86 -10.33
N LEU A 240 18.13 -17.88 -9.16
CA LEU A 240 18.68 -18.46 -7.93
C LEU A 240 19.07 -19.93 -8.09
N GLU A 241 18.18 -20.73 -8.70
CA GLU A 241 18.42 -22.17 -8.91
C GLU A 241 19.54 -22.44 -9.90
N SER A 242 19.66 -21.66 -10.98
CA SER A 242 20.75 -21.75 -11.95
C SER A 242 22.12 -21.41 -11.34
N MET A 243 22.14 -20.60 -10.27
CA MET A 243 23.33 -20.27 -9.49
C MET A 243 23.56 -21.20 -8.29
N GLY A 244 22.80 -22.32 -8.22
CA GLY A 244 23.00 -23.40 -7.23
C GLY A 244 22.27 -23.22 -5.92
N PHE A 245 21.34 -22.26 -5.80
CA PHE A 245 20.49 -22.10 -4.63
C PHE A 245 19.16 -22.85 -4.84
N LYS A 246 18.73 -23.60 -3.83
CA LYS A 246 17.44 -24.30 -3.85
C LYS A 246 16.35 -23.40 -3.27
N THR A 247 15.43 -22.92 -4.10
CA THR A 247 14.27 -22.13 -3.66
C THR A 247 13.28 -22.96 -2.85
N PHE A 248 12.41 -22.31 -2.06
CA PHE A 248 11.36 -23.00 -1.30
C PHE A 248 10.24 -23.52 -2.21
N GLY A 249 10.01 -22.83 -3.34
CA GLY A 249 9.01 -23.16 -4.34
C GLY A 249 8.54 -21.93 -5.12
N PHE A 250 7.49 -22.15 -5.93
CA PHE A 250 6.85 -21.11 -6.74
C PHE A 250 5.36 -21.43 -6.89
N ALA A 251 4.54 -20.41 -6.80
CA ALA A 251 3.14 -20.48 -7.19
C ALA A 251 2.87 -19.46 -8.30
N GLY A 252 2.18 -19.87 -9.35
CA GLY A 252 1.59 -18.99 -10.35
C GLY A 252 0.17 -18.59 -9.98
N GLY A 253 -0.49 -17.83 -10.85
CA GLY A 253 -1.86 -17.36 -10.68
C GLY A 253 -1.98 -15.86 -10.45
N ARG A 254 -0.89 -15.08 -10.65
CA ARG A 254 -0.90 -13.61 -10.64
C ARG A 254 -1.36 -13.09 -11.99
N ALA A 255 -2.58 -12.58 -12.07
CA ALA A 255 -3.07 -11.95 -13.30
C ALA A 255 -2.40 -10.58 -13.53
N ASP A 256 -2.08 -10.29 -14.78
CA ASP A 256 -1.59 -8.95 -15.16
C ASP A 256 -2.69 -7.90 -15.04
N VAL A 257 -2.31 -6.65 -14.76
CA VAL A 257 -3.14 -5.47 -14.94
C VAL A 257 -2.66 -4.62 -16.10
N TRP A 258 -3.48 -3.67 -16.57
CA TRP A 258 -3.26 -2.89 -17.77
C TRP A 258 -3.09 -1.39 -17.50
N GLU A 259 -3.07 -1.01 -16.22
CA GLU A 259 -2.90 0.35 -15.75
C GLU A 259 -2.09 0.37 -14.44
N PRO A 260 -1.41 1.48 -14.11
CA PRO A 260 -0.70 1.62 -12.85
C PRO A 260 -1.65 1.53 -11.67
N GLU A 261 -1.16 1.00 -10.55
CA GLU A 261 -1.86 1.06 -9.26
C GLU A 261 -1.70 2.46 -8.68
N GLU A 262 -2.81 3.08 -8.27
CA GLU A 262 -2.76 4.34 -7.53
C GLU A 262 -2.32 4.07 -6.09
N LEU A 263 -1.08 4.43 -5.79
CA LEU A 263 -0.48 4.31 -4.46
C LEU A 263 -0.15 5.70 -3.92
N TYR A 264 -0.36 5.88 -2.61
CA TYR A 264 0.17 7.03 -1.91
C TYR A 264 1.61 6.75 -1.49
N TRP A 265 2.57 7.44 -2.11
CA TRP A 265 4.01 7.30 -1.85
C TRP A 265 4.55 8.37 -0.90
N GLY A 266 3.71 9.27 -0.43
CA GLY A 266 4.08 10.42 0.41
C GLY A 266 4.17 11.73 -0.38
N PRO A 267 4.69 12.81 0.22
CA PRO A 267 4.86 14.09 -0.44
C PRO A 267 5.93 13.98 -1.53
N GLU A 268 5.53 13.76 -2.76
CA GLU A 268 6.37 13.39 -3.90
C GLU A 268 6.83 14.62 -4.69
N SER A 269 7.30 15.64 -4.01
CA SER A 269 7.84 16.85 -4.65
C SER A 269 9.25 16.65 -5.20
N THR A 270 9.98 15.66 -4.73
CA THR A 270 11.38 15.38 -5.12
C THR A 270 11.66 13.89 -5.17
N TRP A 271 12.43 13.44 -6.19
CA TRP A 271 13.00 12.11 -6.23
C TRP A 271 14.06 11.94 -5.14
N LEU A 272 14.15 10.75 -4.53
CA LEU A 272 15.19 10.39 -3.56
C LEU A 272 15.33 11.35 -2.36
N GLY A 273 14.27 12.10 -2.03
CA GLY A 273 14.26 12.96 -0.85
C GLY A 273 13.98 12.20 0.44
N ASP A 274 14.78 12.42 1.49
CA ASP A 274 14.56 11.83 2.83
C ASP A 274 13.48 12.58 3.64
N GLN A 275 12.64 13.37 2.97
CA GLN A 275 11.63 14.22 3.61
C GLN A 275 10.41 13.45 4.16
N ARG A 276 10.37 12.13 4.02
CA ARG A 276 9.29 11.26 4.51
C ARG A 276 9.34 11.01 6.01
N TYR A 277 10.42 11.41 6.65
CA TYR A 277 10.61 11.24 8.09
C TYR A 277 10.12 12.45 8.88
N SER A 278 9.67 12.17 10.11
CA SER A 278 9.44 13.18 11.15
C SER A 278 10.15 12.78 12.44
N GLY A 279 10.50 13.76 13.27
CA GLY A 279 11.16 13.53 14.56
C GLY A 279 12.44 12.69 14.42
N GLU A 280 12.54 11.63 15.21
CA GLU A 280 13.66 10.67 15.19
C GLU A 280 13.52 9.62 14.08
N ARG A 281 13.31 10.04 12.84
CA ARG A 281 13.11 9.19 11.66
C ARG A 281 11.88 8.29 11.78
N GLN A 282 10.75 8.87 12.19
CA GLN A 282 9.47 8.19 12.13
C GLN A 282 8.89 8.33 10.72
N LEU A 283 8.63 7.22 10.07
CA LEU A 283 8.07 7.18 8.73
C LEU A 283 6.54 7.21 8.76
N ALA A 284 5.94 8.05 7.92
CA ALA A 284 4.49 8.08 7.78
C ALA A 284 3.96 6.76 7.20
N GLU A 285 2.94 6.20 7.82
CA GLU A 285 2.21 5.08 7.26
C GLU A 285 1.15 5.60 6.27
N PRO A 286 0.90 4.91 5.15
CA PRO A 286 1.27 3.52 4.83
C PRO A 286 2.53 3.38 3.96
N LEU A 287 3.42 4.35 3.90
CA LEU A 287 4.56 4.35 2.99
C LEU A 287 5.34 3.03 3.01
N GLY A 288 5.66 2.52 1.82
CA GLY A 288 6.39 1.27 1.63
C GLY A 288 7.90 1.42 1.57
N ALA A 289 8.41 2.65 1.42
CA ALA A 289 9.82 2.96 1.35
C ALA A 289 10.16 4.19 2.20
N VAL A 290 11.36 4.22 2.73
CA VAL A 290 11.85 5.33 3.57
C VAL A 290 12.27 6.54 2.76
N GLN A 291 12.59 6.34 1.49
CA GLN A 291 13.01 7.37 0.55
C GLN A 291 12.31 7.18 -0.79
N MET A 292 11.85 8.27 -1.40
CA MET A 292 11.22 8.23 -2.72
C MET A 292 12.18 7.66 -3.76
N GLY A 293 11.68 6.74 -4.60
CA GLY A 293 12.47 6.08 -5.64
C GLY A 293 13.43 5.00 -5.15
N LEU A 294 13.48 4.71 -3.86
CA LEU A 294 14.19 3.55 -3.28
C LEU A 294 13.18 2.53 -2.76
N ILE A 295 13.43 1.25 -3.08
CA ILE A 295 12.60 0.13 -2.61
C ILE A 295 12.95 -0.23 -1.16
N TYR A 296 14.19 0.03 -0.76
CA TYR A 296 14.71 -0.30 0.58
C TYR A 296 15.07 0.96 1.37
N VAL A 297 16.38 1.14 1.58
CA VAL A 297 16.99 2.24 2.33
C VAL A 297 18.21 2.75 1.57
N ASN A 298 18.67 3.95 1.92
CA ASN A 298 19.87 4.51 1.32
C ASN A 298 21.10 3.63 1.65
N PRO A 299 21.78 3.03 0.66
CA PRO A 299 22.91 2.13 0.89
C PRO A 299 24.13 2.83 1.49
N GLU A 300 24.22 4.15 1.39
CA GLU A 300 25.25 4.99 1.97
C GLU A 300 25.02 5.27 3.45
N GLY A 301 23.83 4.93 3.98
CA GLY A 301 23.36 5.21 5.32
C GLY A 301 22.29 6.30 5.38
N PRO A 302 21.66 6.55 6.53
CA PRO A 302 20.61 7.55 6.70
C PRO A 302 21.07 8.94 6.26
N ASN A 303 20.38 9.54 5.29
CA ASN A 303 20.72 10.84 4.68
C ASN A 303 22.13 10.87 4.08
N GLY A 304 22.64 9.72 3.60
CA GLY A 304 24.02 9.59 3.11
C GLY A 304 25.09 9.62 4.20
N ASN A 305 24.71 9.52 5.48
CA ASN A 305 25.67 9.40 6.59
C ASN A 305 26.06 7.92 6.78
N PRO A 306 27.35 7.57 6.67
CA PRO A 306 27.81 6.18 6.68
C PRO A 306 27.86 5.57 8.10
N ASP A 307 26.73 5.54 8.79
CA ASP A 307 26.54 4.95 10.10
C ASP A 307 25.77 3.62 10.01
N PRO A 308 26.45 2.45 10.17
CA PRO A 308 25.79 1.14 10.10
C PRO A 308 24.72 0.92 11.17
N VAL A 309 24.90 1.44 12.39
CA VAL A 309 23.92 1.25 13.48
C VAL A 309 22.66 2.07 13.22
N ALA A 310 22.83 3.31 12.76
CA ALA A 310 21.69 4.13 12.35
C ALA A 310 20.95 3.51 11.15
N SER A 311 21.68 2.92 10.19
CA SER A 311 21.08 2.21 9.05
C SER A 311 20.20 1.04 9.47
N ALA A 312 20.56 0.31 10.54
CA ALA A 312 19.76 -0.81 11.04
C ALA A 312 18.33 -0.42 11.41
N LYS A 313 18.13 0.81 11.89
CA LYS A 313 16.79 1.35 12.22
C LYS A 313 15.95 1.52 10.94
N ASP A 314 16.50 2.14 9.91
CA ASP A 314 15.81 2.34 8.63
C ASP A 314 15.53 1.00 7.94
N ILE A 315 16.48 0.06 7.97
CA ILE A 315 16.32 -1.30 7.44
C ILE A 315 15.14 -1.99 8.13
N ARG A 316 15.12 -2.02 9.46
CA ARG A 316 14.07 -2.68 10.26
C ARG A 316 12.70 -2.08 9.97
N GLU A 317 12.59 -0.76 9.90
CA GLU A 317 11.34 -0.06 9.59
C GLU A 317 10.83 -0.43 8.19
N THR A 318 11.70 -0.40 7.17
CA THR A 318 11.33 -0.70 5.79
C THR A 318 10.96 -2.17 5.59
N PHE A 319 11.76 -3.11 6.14
CA PHE A 319 11.50 -4.54 6.00
C PHE A 319 10.27 -4.98 6.81
N PHE A 320 10.01 -4.37 7.98
CA PHE A 320 8.77 -4.59 8.72
C PHE A 320 7.55 -4.22 7.88
N ARG A 321 7.60 -3.12 7.11
CA ARG A 321 6.52 -2.74 6.18
C ARG A 321 6.30 -3.74 5.05
N MET A 322 7.35 -4.48 4.67
CA MET A 322 7.25 -5.62 3.76
C MET A 322 6.83 -6.93 4.46
N ALA A 323 6.40 -6.86 5.72
CA ALA A 323 6.02 -7.99 6.58
C ALA A 323 7.19 -8.90 7.01
N MET A 324 8.45 -8.43 6.98
CA MET A 324 9.63 -9.20 7.36
C MET A 324 10.05 -8.92 8.79
N ASN A 325 10.38 -9.97 9.54
CA ASN A 325 11.03 -9.88 10.84
C ASN A 325 12.56 -9.75 10.69
N ASP A 326 13.30 -9.60 11.81
CA ASP A 326 14.76 -9.43 11.79
C ASP A 326 15.48 -10.62 11.16
N GLU A 327 15.02 -11.87 11.38
CA GLU A 327 15.63 -13.07 10.80
C GLU A 327 15.43 -13.13 9.27
N GLU A 328 14.20 -12.87 8.81
CA GLU A 328 13.86 -12.80 7.39
C GLU A 328 14.62 -11.64 6.71
N THR A 329 14.78 -10.50 7.39
CA THR A 329 15.53 -9.34 6.90
C THR A 329 17.01 -9.67 6.68
N VAL A 330 17.67 -10.24 7.67
CA VAL A 330 19.08 -10.65 7.56
C VAL A 330 19.26 -11.70 6.46
N ALA A 331 18.37 -12.69 6.40
CA ALA A 331 18.38 -13.73 5.39
C ALA A 331 18.25 -13.16 3.98
N LEU A 332 17.30 -12.25 3.77
CA LEU A 332 17.07 -11.62 2.48
C LEU A 332 18.24 -10.75 2.02
N ILE A 333 18.78 -9.89 2.87
CA ILE A 333 19.90 -9.03 2.52
C ILE A 333 21.13 -9.87 2.18
N ALA A 334 21.56 -10.75 3.08
CA ALA A 334 22.75 -11.58 2.87
C ALA A 334 22.59 -12.56 1.70
N GLY A 335 21.37 -13.14 1.55
CA GLY A 335 21.07 -14.06 0.45
C GLY A 335 21.08 -13.37 -0.91
N GLY A 336 20.45 -12.21 -1.02
CA GLY A 336 20.44 -11.40 -2.24
C GLY A 336 21.85 -10.90 -2.60
N HIS A 337 22.59 -10.36 -1.62
CA HIS A 337 23.92 -9.83 -1.80
C HIS A 337 25.00 -10.92 -1.98
N THR A 338 24.66 -12.21 -1.90
CA THR A 338 25.54 -13.28 -2.37
C THR A 338 25.79 -13.21 -3.87
N PHE A 339 24.88 -12.61 -4.64
CA PHE A 339 24.85 -12.62 -6.10
C PHE A 339 25.06 -11.22 -6.71
N GLY A 340 25.70 -11.20 -7.89
CA GLY A 340 25.81 -10.01 -8.71
C GLY A 340 26.70 -8.91 -8.14
N LYS A 341 26.44 -7.69 -8.56
CA LYS A 341 27.17 -6.46 -8.16
C LYS A 341 26.29 -5.23 -8.30
N THR A 342 26.70 -4.10 -7.69
CA THR A 342 26.20 -2.75 -8.00
C THR A 342 27.02 -2.09 -9.11
N HIS A 343 26.54 -1.00 -9.72
CA HIS A 343 27.11 -0.37 -10.90
C HIS A 343 27.42 1.12 -10.68
N GLY A 344 28.39 1.39 -9.80
CA GLY A 344 28.86 2.73 -9.47
C GLY A 344 30.20 3.10 -10.10
N ALA A 345 30.52 2.52 -11.28
CA ALA A 345 31.83 2.67 -11.93
C ALA A 345 32.07 4.04 -12.57
N GLY A 346 31.07 4.90 -12.70
CA GLY A 346 31.20 6.21 -13.37
C GLY A 346 30.29 7.28 -12.80
N ASP A 347 30.51 8.52 -13.25
CA ASP A 347 29.76 9.70 -12.83
C ASP A 347 28.25 9.57 -13.15
N PRO A 348 27.35 9.65 -12.18
CA PRO A 348 25.90 9.53 -12.38
C PRO A 348 25.30 10.60 -13.30
N SER A 349 25.97 11.76 -13.46
CA SER A 349 25.55 12.81 -14.39
C SER A 349 25.60 12.40 -15.87
N LEU A 350 26.28 11.28 -16.17
CA LEU A 350 26.34 10.70 -17.51
C LEU A 350 25.17 9.77 -17.84
N ILE A 351 24.30 9.48 -16.85
CA ILE A 351 23.10 8.66 -17.02
C ILE A 351 22.01 9.52 -17.68
N GLY A 352 21.39 9.00 -18.73
CA GLY A 352 20.27 9.65 -19.42
C GLY A 352 18.95 9.49 -18.68
N ALA A 353 17.90 9.98 -19.31
CA ALA A 353 16.56 9.95 -18.76
C ALA A 353 16.08 8.51 -18.48
N GLU A 354 15.23 8.38 -17.48
CA GLU A 354 14.46 7.18 -17.15
C GLU A 354 13.48 6.79 -18.27
N PRO A 355 12.92 5.58 -18.28
CA PRO A 355 12.04 5.11 -19.35
C PRO A 355 10.88 6.03 -19.72
N GLU A 356 10.22 6.65 -18.74
CA GLU A 356 9.11 7.60 -19.02
C GLU A 356 9.57 8.95 -19.56
N GLY A 357 10.78 9.36 -19.24
CA GLY A 357 11.39 10.60 -19.73
C GLY A 357 12.25 10.41 -20.99
N ALA A 358 12.46 9.15 -21.44
CA ALA A 358 13.27 8.83 -22.61
C ALA A 358 12.56 9.23 -23.92
N ALA A 359 13.36 9.41 -25.00
CA ALA A 359 12.83 9.75 -26.30
C ALA A 359 11.97 8.60 -26.88
N ILE A 360 11.00 8.94 -27.73
CA ILE A 360 10.06 7.95 -28.28
C ILE A 360 10.76 6.84 -29.09
N GLU A 361 11.86 7.17 -29.77
CA GLU A 361 12.69 6.21 -30.48
C GLU A 361 13.41 5.22 -29.59
N ASP A 362 13.52 5.48 -28.30
CA ASP A 362 14.10 4.58 -27.31
C ASP A 362 13.14 3.44 -26.90
N GLN A 363 11.89 3.55 -27.28
CA GLN A 363 10.88 2.48 -27.15
C GLN A 363 10.76 1.92 -25.72
N GLY A 364 10.78 2.84 -24.71
CA GLY A 364 10.69 2.47 -23.30
C GLY A 364 11.99 1.93 -22.68
N LEU A 365 13.12 2.09 -23.33
CA LEU A 365 14.45 1.85 -22.77
C LEU A 365 15.05 3.20 -22.31
N GLY A 366 15.17 3.38 -21.01
CA GLY A 366 15.76 4.56 -20.38
C GLY A 366 17.20 4.36 -19.93
N TRP A 367 17.69 5.30 -19.15
CA TRP A 367 19.02 5.30 -18.52
C TRP A 367 20.19 5.05 -19.48
N LYS A 368 20.09 5.52 -20.71
CA LYS A 368 21.20 5.45 -21.67
C LYS A 368 22.38 6.25 -21.13
N SER A 369 23.49 5.56 -20.88
CA SER A 369 24.67 6.19 -20.32
C SER A 369 25.62 6.70 -21.41
N LYS A 370 26.26 7.85 -21.14
CA LYS A 370 27.35 8.38 -21.95
C LYS A 370 28.73 7.97 -21.39
N TYR A 371 28.75 7.13 -20.36
CA TYR A 371 29.99 6.61 -19.78
C TYR A 371 30.48 5.44 -20.63
N GLY A 372 31.66 5.59 -21.25
CA GLY A 372 32.24 4.59 -22.14
C GLY A 372 31.28 4.12 -23.22
N THR A 373 31.04 2.82 -23.28
CA THR A 373 30.06 2.21 -24.21
C THR A 373 28.62 2.32 -23.74
N GLY A 374 28.37 2.67 -22.48
CA GLY A 374 27.05 2.76 -21.87
C GLY A 374 26.45 1.42 -21.42
N PHE A 375 27.11 0.29 -21.67
CA PHE A 375 26.67 -1.05 -21.29
C PHE A 375 27.87 -1.96 -20.95
N GLY A 376 27.60 -3.17 -20.49
CA GLY A 376 28.66 -4.11 -20.10
C GLY A 376 29.52 -3.55 -18.96
N ALA A 377 30.85 -3.52 -19.12
CA ALA A 377 31.77 -2.95 -18.14
C ALA A 377 31.54 -1.46 -17.85
N ASP A 378 30.91 -0.75 -18.78
CA ASP A 378 30.58 0.67 -18.70
C ASP A 378 29.11 0.90 -18.32
N ALA A 379 28.38 -0.13 -17.92
CA ALA A 379 27.04 0.03 -17.37
C ALA A 379 27.11 0.75 -16.00
N ILE A 380 26.37 1.85 -15.83
CA ILE A 380 26.32 2.60 -14.57
C ILE A 380 24.87 2.84 -14.16
N THR A 381 24.65 2.84 -12.83
CA THR A 381 23.38 3.27 -12.19
C THR A 381 23.61 4.41 -11.20
N GLY A 382 24.86 4.87 -11.04
CA GLY A 382 25.28 5.74 -9.94
C GLY A 382 25.41 4.96 -8.62
N GLY A 383 25.75 5.67 -7.55
CA GLY A 383 25.83 5.05 -6.24
C GLY A 383 27.08 4.18 -6.01
N PRO A 384 27.06 3.23 -5.07
CA PRO A 384 28.19 2.36 -4.74
C PRO A 384 28.59 1.41 -5.88
N GLU A 385 29.85 1.01 -5.89
CA GLU A 385 30.42 -0.04 -6.75
C GLU A 385 30.90 -1.19 -5.86
N VAL A 386 30.04 -2.19 -5.64
CA VAL A 386 30.25 -3.27 -4.68
C VAL A 386 29.98 -4.62 -5.33
N THR A 387 30.86 -5.59 -5.04
CA THR A 387 30.67 -7.01 -5.27
C THR A 387 31.01 -7.75 -3.97
N TRP A 388 30.05 -8.41 -3.37
CA TRP A 388 30.15 -8.95 -2.02
C TRP A 388 30.85 -10.30 -1.90
N SER A 389 30.87 -11.08 -2.98
CA SER A 389 31.25 -12.49 -2.98
C SER A 389 32.37 -12.78 -3.97
N GLN A 390 33.22 -13.73 -3.63
CA GLN A 390 34.21 -14.28 -4.55
C GLN A 390 33.59 -15.11 -5.67
N THR A 391 32.31 -15.49 -5.51
CA THR A 391 31.56 -16.30 -6.47
C THR A 391 30.20 -15.69 -6.77
N PRO A 392 30.15 -14.50 -7.42
CA PRO A 392 28.93 -13.70 -7.56
C PRO A 392 27.82 -14.34 -8.42
N THR A 393 28.10 -15.49 -9.05
CA THR A 393 27.11 -16.28 -9.81
C THR A 393 26.91 -17.68 -9.23
N LYS A 394 27.33 -17.90 -7.95
CA LYS A 394 27.11 -19.16 -7.25
C LYS A 394 26.69 -18.92 -5.81
N TRP A 395 25.74 -19.70 -5.33
CA TRP A 395 25.35 -19.72 -3.93
C TRP A 395 26.54 -20.08 -3.04
N SER A 396 26.79 -19.29 -2.01
CA SER A 396 27.88 -19.49 -1.07
C SER A 396 27.66 -18.74 0.24
N ASN A 397 28.47 -18.98 1.26
CA ASN A 397 28.46 -18.23 2.51
C ASN A 397 29.47 -17.05 2.52
N HIS A 398 30.07 -16.72 1.36
CA HIS A 398 31.14 -15.73 1.24
C HIS A 398 30.73 -14.33 1.70
N PHE A 399 29.44 -13.97 1.64
CA PHE A 399 28.97 -12.70 2.19
C PHE A 399 29.33 -12.59 3.68
N PHE A 400 28.94 -13.58 4.48
CA PHE A 400 29.24 -13.60 5.92
C PHE A 400 30.73 -13.86 6.19
N ASP A 401 31.41 -14.69 5.40
CA ASP A 401 32.86 -14.86 5.50
C ASP A 401 33.56 -13.51 5.40
N ASN A 402 33.25 -12.71 4.37
CA ASN A 402 33.81 -11.37 4.19
C ASN A 402 33.40 -10.41 5.29
N LEU A 403 32.12 -10.38 5.65
CA LEU A 403 31.56 -9.49 6.66
C LEU A 403 32.32 -9.60 8.00
N PHE A 404 32.64 -10.84 8.44
CA PHE A 404 33.23 -11.09 9.74
C PHE A 404 34.76 -11.22 9.71
N LYS A 405 35.39 -11.53 8.57
CA LYS A 405 36.81 -11.72 8.44
C LYS A 405 37.62 -10.43 8.51
N TYR A 406 37.08 -9.35 7.91
CA TYR A 406 37.81 -8.11 7.71
C TYR A 406 37.38 -6.99 8.67
N ASP A 407 38.31 -6.07 8.96
CA ASP A 407 37.97 -4.73 9.39
C ASP A 407 37.68 -3.86 8.16
N TRP A 408 36.76 -2.91 8.32
CA TRP A 408 36.24 -2.12 7.21
C TRP A 408 36.66 -0.66 7.32
N GLU A 409 37.11 -0.07 6.24
CA GLU A 409 37.44 1.35 6.17
C GLU A 409 36.57 2.04 5.11
N LEU A 410 36.08 3.24 5.45
CA LEU A 410 35.25 4.02 4.57
C LEU A 410 35.98 4.46 3.32
N THR A 411 35.38 4.36 2.15
CA THR A 411 35.91 4.79 0.87
C THR A 411 34.80 5.32 -0.01
N LYS A 412 35.08 5.75 -1.22
CA LYS A 412 34.09 6.15 -2.22
C LYS A 412 34.20 5.29 -3.46
N SER A 413 33.03 5.08 -4.11
CA SER A 413 32.98 4.52 -5.45
C SER A 413 33.50 5.52 -6.49
N PRO A 414 33.78 5.10 -7.73
CA PRO A 414 34.07 6.04 -8.83
C PRO A 414 32.94 7.04 -9.10
N ALA A 415 31.66 6.69 -8.80
CA ALA A 415 30.53 7.59 -8.84
C ALA A 415 30.50 8.62 -7.70
N GLY A 416 31.42 8.52 -6.72
CA GLY A 416 31.50 9.41 -5.57
C GLY A 416 30.68 8.96 -4.34
N ALA A 417 29.92 7.88 -4.45
CA ALA A 417 29.11 7.36 -3.36
C ALA A 417 29.95 6.66 -2.28
N GLN A 418 29.51 6.75 -1.02
CA GLN A 418 30.18 6.15 0.12
C GLN A 418 29.99 4.63 0.15
N GLN A 419 31.07 3.91 0.38
CA GLN A 419 31.10 2.46 0.55
C GLN A 419 32.27 2.06 1.44
N TRP A 420 32.38 0.79 1.78
CA TRP A 420 33.43 0.28 2.66
C TRP A 420 34.30 -0.73 1.92
N LYS A 421 35.59 -0.68 2.11
CA LYS A 421 36.55 -1.68 1.61
C LYS A 421 37.23 -2.41 2.76
N ALA A 422 37.57 -3.65 2.53
CA ALA A 422 38.30 -4.46 3.52
C ALA A 422 39.69 -3.94 3.74
N LYS A 423 40.02 -3.56 5.00
CA LYS A 423 41.31 -2.97 5.37
C LYS A 423 42.44 -3.98 5.26
N GLY A 424 43.44 -3.65 4.46
CA GLY A 424 44.67 -4.50 4.29
C GLY A 424 44.41 -5.84 3.63
N ALA A 425 43.27 -6.04 2.98
CA ALA A 425 42.94 -7.29 2.30
C ALA A 425 43.57 -7.36 0.91
N GLU A 426 43.84 -8.59 0.46
CA GLU A 426 44.19 -8.88 -0.93
C GLU A 426 42.95 -8.77 -1.84
N ALA A 427 43.19 -8.49 -3.13
CA ALA A 427 42.15 -8.49 -4.15
C ALA A 427 41.73 -9.92 -4.48
N THR A 428 40.56 -10.31 -4.04
CA THR A 428 39.97 -11.67 -4.19
C THR A 428 38.69 -11.70 -5.01
N ILE A 429 37.96 -10.58 -5.12
CA ILE A 429 36.69 -10.46 -5.82
C ILE A 429 36.98 -10.40 -7.33
N PRO A 430 36.34 -11.25 -8.17
CA PRO A 430 36.55 -11.21 -9.62
C PRO A 430 35.97 -9.93 -10.25
N ASP A 431 36.59 -9.46 -11.31
CA ASP A 431 35.99 -8.46 -12.18
C ASP A 431 34.87 -9.09 -13.03
N ALA A 432 33.85 -8.33 -13.35
CA ALA A 432 32.67 -8.83 -14.05
C ALA A 432 32.94 -9.16 -15.54
N TYR A 433 33.93 -8.49 -16.17
CA TYR A 433 34.18 -8.56 -17.59
C TYR A 433 35.64 -8.91 -17.91
N ASP A 434 36.59 -8.69 -17.01
CA ASP A 434 38.01 -8.98 -17.17
C ASP A 434 38.50 -10.06 -16.19
N LYS A 435 38.59 -11.30 -16.66
CA LYS A 435 38.98 -12.46 -15.85
C LYS A 435 40.38 -12.34 -15.24
N SER A 436 41.22 -11.44 -15.75
CA SER A 436 42.57 -11.20 -15.23
C SER A 436 42.59 -10.26 -14.02
N LYS A 437 41.52 -9.48 -13.80
CA LYS A 437 41.42 -8.50 -12.72
C LYS A 437 40.67 -9.05 -11.51
N LYS A 438 41.06 -8.54 -10.37
CA LYS A 438 40.43 -8.78 -9.07
C LYS A 438 40.34 -7.49 -8.30
N HIS A 439 39.34 -7.39 -7.44
CA HIS A 439 39.08 -6.26 -6.58
C HIS A 439 39.16 -6.65 -5.10
N ILE A 440 39.48 -5.67 -4.25
CA ILE A 440 39.40 -5.82 -2.79
C ILE A 440 37.91 -5.99 -2.41
N PRO A 441 37.57 -6.87 -1.43
CA PRO A 441 36.22 -7.00 -0.94
C PRO A 441 35.62 -5.66 -0.47
N THR A 442 34.37 -5.39 -0.85
CA THR A 442 33.63 -4.16 -0.53
C THR A 442 32.27 -4.48 0.10
N MET A 443 31.76 -3.55 0.90
CA MET A 443 30.43 -3.63 1.54
C MET A 443 29.74 -2.27 1.49
N LEU A 444 28.40 -2.29 1.57
CA LEU A 444 27.58 -1.12 1.79
C LEU A 444 27.54 -0.74 3.28
N THR A 445 27.19 0.48 3.61
CA THR A 445 26.91 0.87 5.00
C THR A 445 25.79 0.01 5.59
N THR A 446 24.77 -0.28 4.80
CA THR A 446 23.64 -1.13 5.18
C THR A 446 24.03 -2.61 5.39
N ASP A 447 25.04 -3.12 4.69
CA ASP A 447 25.57 -4.49 4.95
C ASP A 447 26.24 -4.57 6.32
N LEU A 448 27.01 -3.53 6.68
CA LEU A 448 27.69 -3.48 7.97
C LEU A 448 26.69 -3.40 9.15
N ALA A 449 25.47 -2.95 8.93
CA ALA A 449 24.41 -3.01 9.92
C ALA A 449 24.17 -4.45 10.41
N LEU A 450 24.33 -5.46 9.54
CA LEU A 450 24.20 -6.88 9.90
C LEU A 450 25.29 -7.39 10.86
N ARG A 451 26.39 -6.64 10.97
CA ARG A 451 27.47 -6.93 11.93
C ARG A 451 27.41 -6.07 13.18
N PHE A 452 26.96 -4.82 13.08
CA PHE A 452 27.10 -3.84 14.16
C PHE A 452 25.79 -3.58 14.94
N ASP A 453 24.61 -3.90 14.40
CA ASP A 453 23.38 -3.93 15.19
C ASP A 453 23.33 -5.21 16.02
N PRO A 454 23.16 -5.15 17.35
CA PRO A 454 23.24 -6.33 18.22
C PRO A 454 22.21 -7.43 17.91
N ALA A 455 21.03 -7.09 17.43
CA ALA A 455 20.00 -8.06 17.06
C ALA A 455 20.35 -8.76 15.75
N TYR A 456 20.77 -7.99 14.75
CA TYR A 456 21.19 -8.53 13.46
C TYR A 456 22.51 -9.33 13.57
N GLU A 457 23.49 -8.86 14.37
CA GLU A 457 24.76 -9.56 14.57
C GLU A 457 24.54 -10.99 15.08
N LYS A 458 23.66 -11.15 16.07
CA LYS A 458 23.32 -12.48 16.62
C LYS A 458 22.81 -13.43 15.54
N ILE A 459 21.94 -12.96 14.66
CA ILE A 459 21.36 -13.74 13.55
C ILE A 459 22.46 -14.03 12.51
N SER A 460 23.20 -13.01 12.11
CA SER A 460 24.26 -13.10 11.10
C SER A 460 25.37 -14.08 11.51
N ARG A 461 25.78 -14.07 12.80
CA ARG A 461 26.76 -15.04 13.32
C ARG A 461 26.23 -16.46 13.32
N ARG A 462 24.96 -16.66 13.66
CA ARG A 462 24.31 -17.98 13.57
C ARG A 462 24.30 -18.47 12.12
N PHE A 463 23.93 -17.64 11.17
CA PHE A 463 23.91 -17.98 9.75
C PHE A 463 25.30 -18.22 9.18
N HIS A 464 26.31 -17.50 9.65
CA HIS A 464 27.71 -17.75 9.31
C HIS A 464 28.18 -19.13 9.81
N GLN A 465 27.81 -19.50 11.03
CA GLN A 465 28.19 -20.79 11.65
C GLN A 465 27.34 -21.98 11.13
N HIS A 466 26.13 -21.71 10.64
CA HIS A 466 25.14 -22.70 10.19
C HIS A 466 24.60 -22.33 8.80
N PRO A 467 25.38 -22.56 7.74
CA PRO A 467 24.98 -22.21 6.37
C PRO A 467 23.67 -22.87 5.91
N GLU A 468 23.34 -24.04 6.45
CA GLU A 468 22.10 -24.74 6.19
C GLU A 468 20.87 -24.00 6.75
N GLN A 469 21.00 -23.36 7.92
CA GLN A 469 19.95 -22.52 8.50
C GLN A 469 19.78 -21.24 7.70
N PHE A 470 20.88 -20.67 7.23
CA PHE A 470 20.87 -19.51 6.34
C PHE A 470 20.14 -19.82 5.03
N ALA A 471 20.46 -20.97 4.41
CA ALA A 471 19.82 -21.37 3.16
C ALA A 471 18.31 -21.58 3.34
N ASP A 472 17.86 -22.25 4.42
CA ASP A 472 16.43 -22.45 4.70
C ASP A 472 15.72 -21.11 4.99
N ALA A 473 16.32 -20.26 5.82
CA ALA A 473 15.76 -18.93 6.14
C ALA A 473 15.63 -18.05 4.89
N PHE A 474 16.65 -18.02 4.04
CA PHE A 474 16.59 -17.26 2.78
C PHE A 474 15.54 -17.83 1.82
N ALA A 475 15.45 -19.15 1.67
CA ALA A 475 14.46 -19.78 0.81
C ALA A 475 13.02 -19.42 1.23
N ARG A 476 12.72 -19.48 2.54
CA ARG A 476 11.42 -19.14 3.11
C ARG A 476 11.12 -17.65 3.02
N ALA A 477 12.09 -16.79 3.34
CA ALA A 477 11.94 -15.35 3.26
C ALA A 477 11.76 -14.86 1.82
N TRP A 478 12.49 -15.43 0.86
CA TRP A 478 12.32 -15.17 -0.57
C TRP A 478 10.94 -15.58 -1.06
N PHE A 479 10.46 -16.76 -0.64
CA PHE A 479 9.10 -17.19 -0.97
C PHE A 479 8.05 -16.26 -0.37
N LYS A 480 8.20 -15.85 0.89
CA LYS A 480 7.31 -14.88 1.52
C LYS A 480 7.34 -13.54 0.79
N LEU A 481 8.51 -12.98 0.49
CA LEU A 481 8.66 -11.71 -0.23
C LEU A 481 7.86 -11.72 -1.54
N THR A 482 7.99 -12.78 -2.32
CA THR A 482 7.43 -12.88 -3.68
C THR A 482 5.99 -13.40 -3.73
N HIS A 483 5.41 -13.90 -2.62
CA HIS A 483 4.06 -14.50 -2.60
C HIS A 483 3.13 -13.89 -1.54
N ARG A 484 3.63 -12.95 -0.70
CA ARG A 484 2.86 -12.37 0.41
C ARG A 484 1.55 -11.72 -0.03
N ASP A 485 1.52 -11.15 -1.22
CA ASP A 485 0.40 -10.43 -1.83
C ASP A 485 -0.56 -11.32 -2.65
N MET A 486 -0.35 -12.63 -2.67
CA MET A 486 -1.22 -13.56 -3.40
C MET A 486 -2.46 -14.01 -2.61
N GLY A 487 -2.50 -13.75 -1.30
CA GLY A 487 -3.56 -14.22 -0.42
C GLY A 487 -3.43 -15.70 -0.03
N PRO A 488 -4.54 -16.39 0.25
CA PRO A 488 -4.52 -17.76 0.76
C PRO A 488 -4.08 -18.77 -0.30
N ILE A 489 -3.56 -19.93 0.19
CA ILE A 489 -2.99 -20.99 -0.64
C ILE A 489 -3.95 -21.54 -1.72
N VAL A 490 -5.27 -21.42 -1.53
CA VAL A 490 -6.27 -21.84 -2.52
C VAL A 490 -6.12 -21.10 -3.86
N ARG A 491 -5.49 -19.93 -3.86
CA ARG A 491 -5.18 -19.14 -5.07
C ARG A 491 -3.93 -19.58 -5.81
N TYR A 492 -3.07 -20.39 -5.18
CA TYR A 492 -1.78 -20.79 -5.73
C TYR A 492 -1.96 -21.85 -6.80
N ARG A 493 -1.27 -21.71 -7.93
CA ARG A 493 -1.39 -22.60 -9.09
C ARG A 493 -0.03 -23.20 -9.45
N GLY A 494 -0.09 -24.42 -9.97
CA GLY A 494 1.05 -25.12 -10.54
C GLY A 494 1.72 -26.13 -9.60
N LYS A 495 2.55 -26.98 -10.17
CA LYS A 495 3.20 -28.12 -9.51
C LYS A 495 4.36 -27.76 -8.58
N LEU A 496 4.85 -26.53 -8.64
CA LEU A 496 5.96 -26.03 -7.81
C LEU A 496 5.47 -25.41 -6.50
N VAL A 497 4.16 -25.40 -6.25
CA VAL A 497 3.57 -24.92 -5.00
C VAL A 497 4.07 -25.77 -3.83
N PRO A 498 4.63 -25.16 -2.77
CA PRO A 498 5.07 -25.90 -1.60
C PRO A 498 3.92 -26.64 -0.93
N LYS A 499 4.20 -27.83 -0.39
CA LYS A 499 3.22 -28.62 0.35
C LYS A 499 2.96 -28.09 1.75
N GLU A 500 3.93 -27.38 2.30
CA GLU A 500 3.84 -26.75 3.62
C GLU A 500 2.99 -25.47 3.52
N THR A 501 1.99 -25.36 4.38
CA THR A 501 1.22 -24.12 4.53
C THR A 501 1.85 -23.27 5.62
N LEU A 502 2.18 -22.03 5.28
CA LEU A 502 2.84 -21.08 6.19
C LEU A 502 1.80 -20.21 6.90
N ILE A 503 2.09 -19.80 8.13
CA ILE A 503 1.15 -19.07 8.98
C ILE A 503 0.68 -17.73 8.33
N TRP A 504 1.56 -17.06 7.64
CA TRP A 504 1.27 -15.78 6.96
C TRP A 504 0.37 -15.92 5.70
N GLN A 505 0.06 -17.14 5.26
CA GLN A 505 -0.91 -17.42 4.19
C GLN A 505 -2.35 -17.46 4.72
N ASP A 506 -2.57 -17.10 5.98
CA ASP A 506 -3.87 -17.06 6.65
C ASP A 506 -4.66 -18.39 6.52
N PRO A 507 -4.07 -19.52 6.93
CA PRO A 507 -4.64 -20.85 6.68
C PRO A 507 -6.04 -21.00 7.26
N ILE A 508 -6.91 -21.65 6.50
CA ILE A 508 -8.28 -22.00 6.88
C ILE A 508 -8.45 -23.50 6.65
N PRO A 509 -9.10 -24.25 7.56
CA PRO A 509 -9.38 -25.65 7.36
C PRO A 509 -10.18 -25.91 6.07
N ALA A 510 -9.90 -27.00 5.39
CA ALA A 510 -10.75 -27.44 4.28
C ALA A 510 -12.13 -27.86 4.78
N VAL A 511 -13.14 -27.75 3.90
CA VAL A 511 -14.48 -28.26 4.19
C VAL A 511 -14.43 -29.79 4.38
N ASP A 512 -14.83 -30.26 5.54
CA ASP A 512 -14.74 -31.65 5.99
C ASP A 512 -16.13 -32.31 6.22
N HIS A 513 -17.19 -31.69 5.72
CA HIS A 513 -18.57 -32.15 5.92
C HIS A 513 -19.47 -31.78 4.73
N PRO A 514 -20.62 -32.45 4.56
CA PRO A 514 -21.62 -32.02 3.59
C PRO A 514 -22.14 -30.61 3.90
N LEU A 515 -22.22 -29.77 2.88
CA LEU A 515 -22.76 -28.42 3.01
C LEU A 515 -24.26 -28.45 3.31
N ILE A 516 -24.71 -27.43 4.03
CA ILE A 516 -26.15 -27.21 4.31
C ILE A 516 -26.88 -26.84 3.02
N GLY A 517 -28.10 -27.40 2.84
CA GLY A 517 -28.98 -27.09 1.72
C GLY A 517 -30.03 -26.03 2.05
N GLU A 518 -30.89 -25.69 1.08
CA GLU A 518 -31.89 -24.65 1.19
C GLU A 518 -32.84 -24.79 2.41
N GLN A 519 -33.25 -26.03 2.74
CA GLN A 519 -34.09 -26.28 3.91
C GLN A 519 -33.39 -25.98 5.22
N ASP A 520 -32.09 -26.29 5.28
CA ASP A 520 -31.25 -26.02 6.44
C ASP A 520 -31.01 -24.51 6.59
N ILE A 521 -30.76 -23.81 5.49
CA ILE A 521 -30.60 -22.36 5.45
C ILE A 521 -31.89 -21.67 5.95
N ALA A 522 -33.06 -22.09 5.47
CA ALA A 522 -34.35 -21.55 5.91
C ALA A 522 -34.60 -21.78 7.41
N ALA A 523 -34.25 -22.98 7.91
CA ALA A 523 -34.39 -23.32 9.33
C ALA A 523 -33.47 -22.48 10.22
N LEU A 524 -32.20 -22.32 9.79
CA LEU A 524 -31.21 -21.46 10.49
C LEU A 524 -31.61 -20.00 10.47
N THR A 525 -32.04 -19.46 9.32
CA THR A 525 -32.59 -18.11 9.18
C THR A 525 -33.71 -17.84 10.18
N THR A 526 -34.69 -18.78 10.27
CA THR A 526 -35.80 -18.69 11.23
C THR A 526 -35.29 -18.64 12.68
N LYS A 527 -34.35 -19.50 13.06
CA LYS A 527 -33.76 -19.53 14.41
C LYS A 527 -32.99 -18.24 14.73
N ILE A 528 -32.21 -17.74 13.77
CA ILE A 528 -31.42 -16.50 13.92
C ILE A 528 -32.35 -15.30 14.16
N LEU A 529 -33.39 -15.15 13.33
CA LEU A 529 -34.34 -14.06 13.48
C LEU A 529 -35.17 -14.16 14.77
N ALA A 530 -35.43 -15.37 15.25
CA ALA A 530 -36.12 -15.62 16.54
C ALA A 530 -35.21 -15.46 17.77
N SER A 531 -33.90 -15.27 17.61
CA SER A 531 -32.92 -15.17 18.71
C SER A 531 -33.05 -13.91 19.57
N GLY A 532 -33.83 -12.90 19.10
CA GLY A 532 -33.97 -11.60 19.74
C GLY A 532 -32.81 -10.64 19.48
N LEU A 533 -31.90 -10.95 18.59
CA LEU A 533 -30.83 -10.03 18.19
C LEU A 533 -31.41 -8.95 17.25
N PRO A 534 -31.04 -7.65 17.47
CA PRO A 534 -31.42 -6.55 16.57
C PRO A 534 -30.86 -6.76 15.16
N VAL A 535 -31.57 -6.24 14.15
CA VAL A 535 -31.09 -6.20 12.76
C VAL A 535 -29.72 -5.52 12.68
N SER A 536 -29.57 -4.37 13.33
CA SER A 536 -28.34 -3.59 13.37
C SER A 536 -27.13 -4.40 13.86
N HIS A 537 -27.29 -5.24 14.89
CA HIS A 537 -26.19 -6.06 15.44
C HIS A 537 -25.79 -7.21 14.51
N LEU A 538 -26.77 -7.88 13.87
CA LEU A 538 -26.50 -8.93 12.91
C LEU A 538 -25.77 -8.38 11.68
N VAL A 539 -26.26 -7.27 11.14
CA VAL A 539 -25.67 -6.59 9.98
C VAL A 539 -24.27 -6.09 10.31
N ALA A 540 -24.08 -5.40 11.46
CA ALA A 540 -22.77 -4.89 11.87
C ALA A 540 -21.74 -6.01 12.09
N THR A 541 -22.16 -7.17 12.64
CA THR A 541 -21.25 -8.31 12.84
C THR A 541 -20.83 -8.94 11.53
N ALA A 542 -21.75 -9.17 10.58
CA ALA A 542 -21.41 -9.70 9.27
C ALA A 542 -20.52 -8.74 8.48
N TRP A 543 -20.84 -7.45 8.50
CA TRP A 543 -20.02 -6.40 7.90
C TRP A 543 -18.61 -6.39 8.50
N ALA A 544 -18.50 -6.38 9.82
CA ALA A 544 -17.22 -6.38 10.54
C ALA A 544 -16.33 -7.61 10.20
N SER A 545 -16.96 -8.74 9.96
CA SER A 545 -16.27 -9.96 9.53
C SER A 545 -15.74 -9.84 8.10
N ALA A 546 -16.61 -9.47 7.16
CA ALA A 546 -16.32 -9.49 5.72
C ALA A 546 -15.49 -8.28 5.25
N SER A 547 -15.76 -7.09 5.77
CA SER A 547 -15.15 -5.84 5.31
C SER A 547 -13.67 -5.69 5.65
N THR A 548 -13.07 -6.64 6.38
CA THR A 548 -11.62 -6.71 6.56
C THR A 548 -10.87 -7.11 5.29
N PHE A 549 -11.57 -7.64 4.30
CA PHE A 549 -10.96 -8.04 3.03
C PHE A 549 -10.27 -6.88 2.33
N ARG A 550 -9.09 -7.19 1.77
CA ARG A 550 -8.30 -6.28 0.95
C ARG A 550 -8.07 -6.90 -0.42
N GLY A 551 -8.58 -6.26 -1.47
CA GLY A 551 -8.36 -6.68 -2.86
C GLY A 551 -6.92 -6.55 -3.32
N SER A 552 -6.08 -5.79 -2.60
CA SER A 552 -4.67 -5.59 -2.88
C SER A 552 -3.85 -6.86 -2.65
N ASP A 553 -3.97 -7.48 -1.47
CA ASP A 553 -3.21 -8.70 -1.10
C ASP A 553 -4.10 -9.91 -0.79
N LYS A 554 -5.40 -9.81 -1.02
CA LYS A 554 -6.39 -10.88 -0.87
C LYS A 554 -6.50 -11.43 0.57
N ARG A 555 -6.16 -10.60 1.56
CA ARG A 555 -6.24 -10.94 2.99
C ARG A 555 -7.52 -10.41 3.62
N GLY A 556 -7.88 -10.98 4.77
CA GLY A 556 -9.12 -10.65 5.48
C GLY A 556 -10.32 -11.40 4.91
N GLY A 557 -11.52 -10.89 5.24
CA GLY A 557 -12.78 -11.47 4.81
C GLY A 557 -13.50 -12.29 5.89
N ALA A 558 -14.66 -12.82 5.54
CA ALA A 558 -15.55 -13.54 6.48
C ALA A 558 -15.11 -14.98 6.73
N ASN A 559 -14.41 -15.60 5.77
CA ASN A 559 -13.97 -16.99 5.89
C ASN A 559 -12.90 -17.11 6.99
N GLY A 560 -12.99 -18.15 7.81
CA GLY A 560 -12.16 -18.31 9.00
C GLY A 560 -12.83 -17.79 10.28
N ALA A 561 -13.89 -17.00 10.20
CA ALA A 561 -14.56 -16.38 11.36
C ALA A 561 -13.57 -15.72 12.33
N ARG A 562 -12.50 -15.09 11.82
CA ARG A 562 -11.44 -14.52 12.67
C ARG A 562 -11.92 -13.36 13.53
N ILE A 563 -13.11 -12.82 13.24
CA ILE A 563 -13.77 -11.82 14.09
C ILE A 563 -13.98 -12.31 15.54
N ARG A 564 -13.99 -13.62 15.79
CA ARG A 564 -14.08 -14.21 17.14
C ARG A 564 -12.72 -14.43 17.82
N LEU A 565 -11.63 -14.23 17.10
CA LEU A 565 -10.25 -14.48 17.52
C LEU A 565 -9.50 -13.15 17.78
N SER A 566 -8.43 -13.20 18.56
CA SER A 566 -7.51 -12.10 18.69
C SER A 566 -6.68 -11.95 17.39
N PRO A 567 -6.44 -10.70 16.92
CA PRO A 567 -6.76 -9.42 17.56
C PRO A 567 -8.17 -8.88 17.19
N GLN A 568 -8.84 -9.42 16.18
CA GLN A 568 -10.02 -8.81 15.54
C GLN A 568 -11.21 -8.69 16.50
N LYS A 569 -11.40 -9.64 17.42
CA LYS A 569 -12.50 -9.61 18.43
C LYS A 569 -12.41 -8.42 19.38
N ASP A 570 -11.20 -7.87 19.56
CA ASP A 570 -10.89 -6.82 20.53
C ASP A 570 -10.84 -5.42 19.87
N TRP A 571 -11.01 -5.32 18.55
CA TRP A 571 -11.00 -4.03 17.87
C TRP A 571 -12.19 -3.16 18.26
N GLU A 572 -11.92 -1.91 18.62
CA GLU A 572 -12.94 -0.94 19.07
C GLU A 572 -14.09 -0.79 18.06
N VAL A 573 -13.75 -0.73 16.77
CA VAL A 573 -14.72 -0.59 15.65
C VAL A 573 -15.76 -1.72 15.63
N ASN A 574 -15.48 -2.87 16.22
CA ASN A 574 -16.35 -4.04 16.24
C ASN A 574 -17.27 -4.07 17.47
N ASN A 575 -17.19 -3.09 18.37
CA ASN A 575 -17.96 -3.03 19.60
C ASN A 575 -17.92 -4.36 20.38
N PRO A 576 -16.77 -4.73 21.00
CA PRO A 576 -16.54 -6.07 21.55
C PRO A 576 -17.64 -6.63 22.48
N PRO A 577 -18.29 -5.83 23.36
CA PRO A 577 -19.37 -6.35 24.20
C PRO A 577 -20.62 -6.81 23.43
N GLU A 578 -20.96 -6.15 22.33
CA GLU A 578 -22.10 -6.52 21.49
C GLU A 578 -21.73 -7.67 20.55
N LEU A 579 -20.56 -7.60 19.95
CA LEU A 579 -20.01 -8.69 19.17
C LEU A 579 -20.05 -10.02 19.94
N ALA A 580 -19.58 -10.01 21.21
CA ALA A 580 -19.59 -11.19 22.07
C ALA A 580 -21.00 -11.77 22.26
N LYS A 581 -22.03 -10.91 22.42
CA LYS A 581 -23.43 -11.34 22.54
C LYS A 581 -23.94 -12.01 21.25
N VAL A 582 -23.65 -11.41 20.09
CA VAL A 582 -24.04 -11.97 18.80
C VAL A 582 -23.38 -13.32 18.59
N LEU A 583 -22.06 -13.42 18.78
CA LEU A 583 -21.30 -14.66 18.62
C LEU A 583 -21.80 -15.76 19.56
N GLN A 584 -22.08 -15.43 20.82
CA GLN A 584 -22.66 -16.38 21.80
C GLN A 584 -24.00 -16.95 21.34
N LYS A 585 -24.87 -16.12 20.79
CA LYS A 585 -26.19 -16.55 20.29
C LYS A 585 -26.07 -17.43 19.04
N LEU A 586 -25.23 -17.04 18.08
CA LEU A 586 -24.99 -17.81 16.87
C LEU A 586 -24.35 -19.17 17.21
N GLU A 587 -23.43 -19.19 18.16
CA GLU A 587 -22.80 -20.43 18.64
C GLU A 587 -23.81 -21.38 19.34
N ALA A 588 -24.76 -20.82 20.10
CA ALA A 588 -25.86 -21.63 20.69
C ALA A 588 -26.75 -22.23 19.59
N ILE A 589 -27.13 -21.43 18.58
CA ILE A 589 -27.90 -21.92 17.42
C ILE A 589 -27.15 -23.02 16.70
N ARG A 590 -25.83 -22.85 16.49
CA ARG A 590 -24.95 -23.86 15.87
C ARG A 590 -24.98 -25.19 16.59
N LYS A 591 -24.86 -25.15 17.91
CA LYS A 591 -24.86 -26.35 18.78
C LYS A 591 -26.22 -27.09 18.75
N GLU A 592 -27.31 -26.35 18.69
CA GLU A 592 -28.67 -26.89 18.68
C GLU A 592 -29.11 -27.42 17.30
N PHE A 593 -28.42 -27.05 16.24
CA PHE A 593 -28.86 -27.33 14.87
C PHE A 593 -28.76 -28.80 14.48
N GLY A 594 -27.82 -29.54 15.08
CA GLY A 594 -27.65 -31.00 14.89
C GLY A 594 -26.93 -31.40 13.60
N LYS A 595 -26.61 -30.48 12.69
CA LYS A 595 -25.75 -30.65 11.52
C LYS A 595 -24.52 -29.76 11.64
N LYS A 596 -23.45 -30.13 10.96
CA LYS A 596 -22.22 -29.34 10.95
C LYS A 596 -22.40 -28.10 10.09
N VAL A 597 -22.10 -26.93 10.65
CA VAL A 597 -22.08 -25.63 9.98
C VAL A 597 -21.04 -24.77 10.65
N SER A 598 -20.28 -23.98 9.89
CA SER A 598 -19.28 -23.06 10.44
C SER A 598 -19.93 -21.83 11.09
N LEU A 599 -19.22 -21.24 12.05
CA LEU A 599 -19.63 -19.94 12.60
C LEU A 599 -19.47 -18.83 11.55
N ALA A 600 -18.49 -18.93 10.66
CA ALA A 600 -18.29 -18.04 9.52
C ALA A 600 -19.55 -17.97 8.64
N ASP A 601 -20.12 -19.13 8.27
CA ASP A 601 -21.37 -19.18 7.51
C ASP A 601 -22.56 -18.61 8.31
N LEU A 602 -22.64 -18.88 9.61
CA LEU A 602 -23.75 -18.36 10.43
C LEU A 602 -23.67 -16.84 10.62
N ILE A 603 -22.50 -16.26 10.68
CA ILE A 603 -22.30 -14.81 10.75
C ILE A 603 -22.83 -14.15 9.46
N VAL A 604 -22.43 -14.65 8.30
CA VAL A 604 -22.85 -14.12 7.00
C VAL A 604 -24.34 -14.34 6.79
N LEU A 605 -24.85 -15.54 7.06
CA LEU A 605 -26.28 -15.86 6.98
C LEU A 605 -27.11 -14.96 7.91
N GLY A 606 -26.60 -14.67 9.12
CA GLY A 606 -27.27 -13.78 10.08
C GLY A 606 -27.42 -12.37 9.56
N GLY A 607 -26.39 -11.81 8.93
CA GLY A 607 -26.47 -10.52 8.28
C GLY A 607 -27.42 -10.50 7.10
N SER A 608 -27.37 -11.51 6.24
CA SER A 608 -28.27 -11.66 5.07
C SER A 608 -29.73 -11.80 5.49
N ALA A 609 -30.03 -12.64 6.49
CA ALA A 609 -31.37 -12.80 7.05
C ALA A 609 -31.92 -11.49 7.66
N ALA A 610 -31.04 -10.72 8.33
CA ALA A 610 -31.42 -9.43 8.89
C ALA A 610 -31.77 -8.40 7.81
N ILE A 611 -31.05 -8.41 6.68
CA ILE A 611 -31.36 -7.55 5.52
C ILE A 611 -32.68 -7.93 4.88
N GLU A 612 -32.97 -9.23 4.67
CA GLU A 612 -34.27 -9.70 4.16
C GLU A 612 -35.42 -9.23 5.06
N LYS A 613 -35.23 -9.38 6.39
CA LYS A 613 -36.20 -8.87 7.35
C LYS A 613 -36.41 -7.36 7.23
N ALA A 614 -35.34 -6.59 7.19
CA ALA A 614 -35.40 -5.13 7.09
C ALA A 614 -36.04 -4.65 5.78
N ALA A 615 -35.83 -5.35 4.66
CA ALA A 615 -36.50 -5.10 3.40
C ALA A 615 -38.01 -5.42 3.49
N LYS A 616 -38.35 -6.53 4.13
CA LYS A 616 -39.76 -6.92 4.37
C LYS A 616 -40.48 -5.89 5.26
N ASP A 617 -39.82 -5.36 6.28
CA ASP A 617 -40.36 -4.31 7.15
C ASP A 617 -40.54 -2.98 6.37
N ALA A 618 -39.81 -2.79 5.26
CA ALA A 618 -40.02 -1.72 4.27
C ALA A 618 -41.10 -2.06 3.20
N SER A 619 -41.79 -3.18 3.34
CA SER A 619 -42.80 -3.71 2.39
C SER A 619 -42.21 -4.13 1.04
N LEU A 620 -40.92 -4.54 1.01
CA LEU A 620 -40.24 -5.10 -0.15
C LEU A 620 -39.80 -6.52 0.14
N THR A 621 -40.05 -7.43 -0.82
CA THR A 621 -39.58 -8.82 -0.72
C THR A 621 -38.32 -8.99 -1.57
N VAL A 622 -37.22 -9.37 -0.95
CA VAL A 622 -35.95 -9.68 -1.61
C VAL A 622 -35.35 -10.96 -1.01
N THR A 623 -34.58 -11.65 -1.80
CA THR A 623 -33.71 -12.74 -1.34
C THR A 623 -32.27 -12.25 -1.40
N VAL A 624 -31.55 -12.39 -0.30
CA VAL A 624 -30.12 -12.08 -0.25
C VAL A 624 -29.36 -13.37 -0.54
N PRO A 625 -28.62 -13.45 -1.65
CA PRO A 625 -27.85 -14.66 -1.98
C PRO A 625 -26.91 -15.06 -0.84
N PHE A 626 -26.87 -16.35 -0.55
CA PHE A 626 -25.98 -16.94 0.44
C PHE A 626 -25.46 -18.30 -0.05
N THR A 627 -24.13 -18.42 -0.11
CA THR A 627 -23.48 -19.70 -0.47
C THR A 627 -22.71 -20.22 0.75
N PRO A 628 -23.05 -21.42 1.27
CA PRO A 628 -22.33 -22.03 2.37
C PRO A 628 -20.95 -22.54 1.93
N GLY A 629 -20.10 -22.90 2.91
CA GLY A 629 -18.78 -23.49 2.66
C GLY A 629 -17.60 -22.73 3.29
N ARG A 630 -17.87 -21.65 4.02
CA ARG A 630 -16.84 -21.04 4.86
C ARG A 630 -16.51 -21.95 6.01
N MET A 631 -15.27 -21.88 6.49
CA MET A 631 -14.79 -22.68 7.63
C MET A 631 -14.26 -21.76 8.74
N ASP A 632 -14.08 -22.32 9.93
CA ASP A 632 -13.61 -21.59 11.10
C ASP A 632 -12.12 -21.85 11.31
N ALA A 633 -11.28 -20.83 11.23
CA ALA A 633 -9.87 -20.90 11.59
C ALA A 633 -9.69 -20.99 13.11
N SER A 634 -8.57 -21.56 13.56
CA SER A 634 -8.17 -21.53 14.97
C SER A 634 -7.30 -20.29 15.29
N GLN A 635 -7.03 -20.05 16.57
CA GLN A 635 -6.10 -19.00 16.99
C GLN A 635 -4.67 -19.30 16.52
N GLU A 636 -4.26 -20.55 16.52
CA GLU A 636 -2.95 -21.03 16.05
C GLU A 636 -2.79 -20.86 14.54
N GLN A 637 -3.90 -20.81 13.79
CA GLN A 637 -3.94 -20.52 12.35
C GLN A 637 -4.04 -19.02 12.03
N THR A 638 -3.94 -18.17 13.05
CA THR A 638 -4.04 -16.71 12.91
C THR A 638 -2.73 -16.06 13.28
N ASP A 639 -2.03 -15.49 12.29
CA ASP A 639 -0.83 -14.68 12.50
C ASP A 639 -1.24 -13.32 13.12
N VAL A 640 -1.28 -13.26 14.45
CA VAL A 640 -1.80 -12.11 15.21
C VAL A 640 -1.07 -10.82 14.84
N ALA A 641 0.25 -10.86 14.73
CA ALA A 641 1.06 -9.68 14.44
C ALA A 641 0.76 -9.12 13.04
N SER A 642 0.68 -9.99 12.03
CA SER A 642 0.40 -9.57 10.66
C SER A 642 -1.10 -9.34 10.40
N PHE A 643 -1.98 -9.78 11.31
CA PHE A 643 -3.42 -9.48 11.25
C PHE A 643 -3.78 -8.12 11.86
N ALA A 644 -2.98 -7.60 12.80
CA ALA A 644 -3.20 -6.30 13.42
C ALA A 644 -3.33 -5.13 12.39
N PRO A 645 -2.53 -5.06 11.32
CA PRO A 645 -2.67 -4.02 10.30
C PRO A 645 -4.01 -4.04 9.52
N LEU A 646 -4.81 -5.10 9.62
CA LEU A 646 -6.15 -5.16 9.05
C LEU A 646 -7.19 -4.37 9.87
N GLU A 647 -6.85 -3.92 11.09
CA GLU A 647 -7.73 -3.07 11.90
C GLU A 647 -8.03 -1.77 11.16
N PRO A 648 -9.31 -1.46 10.91
CA PRO A 648 -9.67 -0.21 10.28
C PRO A 648 -9.31 0.99 11.15
N ARG A 649 -8.47 1.88 10.65
CA ARG A 649 -8.21 3.19 11.28
C ARG A 649 -9.41 4.12 11.13
N ALA A 650 -10.11 3.98 10.02
CA ALA A 650 -11.41 4.56 9.76
C ALA A 650 -12.27 3.56 8.99
N ASP A 651 -13.56 3.58 9.24
CA ASP A 651 -14.55 2.83 8.48
C ASP A 651 -15.77 3.72 8.21
N GLY A 652 -15.74 4.44 7.08
CA GLY A 652 -16.83 5.33 6.69
C GLY A 652 -18.15 4.61 6.49
N PHE A 653 -18.15 3.31 6.19
CA PHE A 653 -19.38 2.51 6.10
C PHE A 653 -20.09 2.34 7.46
N ARG A 654 -19.32 2.29 8.55
CA ARG A 654 -19.85 2.23 9.93
C ARG A 654 -19.72 3.56 10.67
N ASN A 655 -19.41 4.64 9.97
CA ASN A 655 -19.23 5.98 10.53
C ASN A 655 -18.20 6.03 11.68
N TYR A 656 -17.14 5.25 11.55
CA TYR A 656 -16.06 5.09 12.53
C TYR A 656 -14.82 5.87 12.14
N ILE A 657 -14.27 6.60 13.10
CA ILE A 657 -12.96 7.23 13.03
C ILE A 657 -12.21 6.85 14.31
N GLY A 658 -11.14 6.08 14.17
CA GLY A 658 -10.31 5.68 15.31
C GLY A 658 -9.52 6.85 15.90
N GLY A 659 -9.15 6.70 17.18
CA GLY A 659 -8.41 7.73 17.94
C GLY A 659 -6.97 7.98 17.50
N LYS A 660 -6.42 7.18 16.59
CA LYS A 660 -5.06 7.38 16.02
C LYS A 660 -5.11 8.46 14.94
N ARG A 661 -4.13 9.37 14.98
CA ARG A 661 -4.00 10.49 14.04
C ARG A 661 -4.06 9.98 12.60
N GLN A 662 -5.04 10.45 11.83
CA GLN A 662 -5.19 10.12 10.43
C GLN A 662 -4.48 11.18 9.58
N PHE A 663 -3.84 10.73 8.51
CA PHE A 663 -3.19 11.61 7.53
C PHE A 663 -4.13 12.02 6.40
N ILE A 664 -5.29 11.35 6.29
CA ILE A 664 -6.30 11.56 5.24
C ILE A 664 -7.64 11.93 5.85
N ARG A 665 -8.47 12.63 5.09
CA ARG A 665 -9.82 13.03 5.54
C ARG A 665 -10.75 11.81 5.64
N PRO A 666 -11.80 11.85 6.48
CA PRO A 666 -12.73 10.74 6.64
C PRO A 666 -13.40 10.26 5.34
N GLU A 667 -13.72 11.18 4.42
CA GLU A 667 -14.28 10.87 3.12
C GLU A 667 -13.26 10.22 2.18
N GLU A 668 -11.98 10.59 2.26
CA GLU A 668 -10.90 9.92 1.53
C GLU A 668 -10.67 8.52 2.07
N ALA A 669 -10.72 8.34 3.39
CA ALA A 669 -10.63 7.03 4.02
C ALA A 669 -11.81 6.10 3.63
N LEU A 670 -13.02 6.66 3.39
CA LEU A 670 -14.14 5.91 2.83
C LEU A 670 -13.82 5.39 1.42
N VAL A 671 -13.32 6.26 0.54
CA VAL A 671 -12.95 5.90 -0.84
C VAL A 671 -11.83 4.87 -0.85
N ASP A 672 -10.79 5.05 -0.04
CA ASP A 672 -9.69 4.09 0.13
C ASP A 672 -10.21 2.71 0.57
N ARG A 673 -11.11 2.68 1.55
CA ARG A 673 -11.72 1.43 2.02
C ARG A 673 -12.59 0.77 0.95
N ALA A 674 -13.37 1.56 0.20
CA ALA A 674 -14.18 1.07 -0.91
C ALA A 674 -13.30 0.44 -2.01
N GLN A 675 -12.19 1.07 -2.37
CA GLN A 675 -11.22 0.54 -3.32
C GLN A 675 -10.61 -0.78 -2.84
N LEU A 676 -10.20 -0.87 -1.56
CA LEU A 676 -9.67 -2.12 -0.99
C LEU A 676 -10.69 -3.26 -1.04
N MET A 677 -11.97 -2.98 -0.92
CA MET A 677 -13.06 -3.94 -1.13
C MET A 677 -13.49 -4.08 -2.58
N THR A 678 -12.74 -3.51 -3.53
CA THR A 678 -13.05 -3.56 -4.98
C THR A 678 -14.42 -3.01 -5.37
N LEU A 679 -14.95 -2.07 -4.57
CA LEU A 679 -16.27 -1.47 -4.79
C LEU A 679 -16.17 -0.33 -5.82
N THR A 680 -17.21 -0.23 -6.64
CA THR A 680 -17.47 0.92 -7.50
C THR A 680 -18.11 2.06 -6.70
N ALA A 681 -18.14 3.27 -7.26
CA ALA A 681 -18.80 4.41 -6.61
C ALA A 681 -20.31 4.20 -6.36
N PRO A 682 -21.10 3.59 -7.27
CA PRO A 682 -22.49 3.19 -6.97
C PRO A 682 -22.62 2.19 -5.82
N GLU A 683 -21.78 1.13 -5.79
CA GLU A 683 -21.79 0.13 -4.71
C GLU A 683 -21.43 0.74 -3.36
N MET A 684 -20.40 1.60 -3.30
CA MET A 684 -20.07 2.37 -2.10
C MET A 684 -21.25 3.23 -1.63
N THR A 685 -21.94 3.91 -2.56
CA THR A 685 -23.05 4.80 -2.27
C THR A 685 -24.22 4.05 -1.63
N VAL A 686 -24.67 2.96 -2.22
CA VAL A 686 -25.81 2.18 -1.68
C VAL A 686 -25.46 1.52 -0.35
N LEU A 687 -24.23 1.03 -0.18
CA LEU A 687 -23.78 0.43 1.08
C LEU A 687 -23.75 1.44 2.21
N VAL A 688 -23.22 2.64 2.00
CA VAL A 688 -23.26 3.69 3.04
C VAL A 688 -24.70 4.03 3.40
N GLY A 689 -25.57 4.33 2.43
CA GLY A 689 -26.96 4.68 2.69
C GLY A 689 -27.74 3.57 3.41
N GLY A 690 -27.55 2.31 2.99
CA GLY A 690 -28.24 1.16 3.59
C GLY A 690 -27.74 0.86 5.02
N LEU A 691 -26.44 0.84 5.26
CA LEU A 691 -25.88 0.61 6.60
C LEU A 691 -26.31 1.71 7.59
N ARG A 692 -26.48 2.97 7.12
CA ARG A 692 -27.02 4.05 7.95
C ARG A 692 -28.45 3.78 8.39
N VAL A 693 -29.35 3.47 7.46
CA VAL A 693 -30.77 3.23 7.81
C VAL A 693 -30.94 1.93 8.61
N LEU A 694 -30.05 0.96 8.44
CA LEU A 694 -30.02 -0.27 9.24
C LEU A 694 -29.42 -0.06 10.63
N GLY A 695 -28.86 1.13 10.91
CA GLY A 695 -28.27 1.45 12.23
C GLY A 695 -26.98 0.71 12.54
N ALA A 696 -26.22 0.29 11.52
CA ALA A 696 -24.99 -0.50 11.65
C ALA A 696 -23.74 0.33 11.97
N ASN A 697 -23.90 1.53 12.50
CA ASN A 697 -22.77 2.40 12.89
C ASN A 697 -21.98 1.81 14.06
N ALA A 698 -20.66 2.00 14.06
CA ALA A 698 -19.81 1.62 15.17
C ALA A 698 -20.23 2.38 16.45
N GLY A 699 -20.16 1.72 17.61
CA GLY A 699 -20.51 2.32 18.89
C GLY A 699 -21.96 2.80 18.98
N ASN A 700 -22.86 2.31 18.15
CA ASN A 700 -24.28 2.70 18.08
C ASN A 700 -24.53 4.19 17.82
N LEU A 701 -23.59 4.87 17.16
CA LEU A 701 -23.69 6.28 16.81
C LEU A 701 -24.93 6.53 15.92
N LYS A 702 -25.58 7.68 16.11
CA LYS A 702 -26.77 8.07 15.36
C LYS A 702 -26.52 9.04 14.22
N HIS A 703 -25.26 9.45 14.02
CA HIS A 703 -24.90 10.33 12.91
C HIS A 703 -25.10 9.60 11.58
N GLY A 704 -25.70 10.28 10.62
CA GLY A 704 -26.01 9.72 9.31
C GLY A 704 -27.28 8.84 9.26
N VAL A 705 -27.91 8.53 10.40
CA VAL A 705 -29.15 7.76 10.46
C VAL A 705 -30.34 8.69 10.08
N PHE A 706 -30.44 9.01 8.78
CA PHE A 706 -31.44 9.94 8.25
C PHE A 706 -32.77 9.22 7.98
N THR A 707 -33.31 8.53 8.97
CA THR A 707 -34.62 7.86 8.88
C THR A 707 -35.34 7.91 10.22
N LYS A 708 -36.68 7.93 10.15
CA LYS A 708 -37.55 7.77 11.34
C LYS A 708 -37.87 6.29 11.65
N LYS A 709 -37.43 5.38 10.79
CA LYS A 709 -37.63 3.94 10.92
C LYS A 709 -36.27 3.19 10.83
N PRO A 710 -35.39 3.33 11.85
CA PRO A 710 -34.13 2.59 11.87
C PRO A 710 -34.39 1.08 11.80
N GLU A 711 -33.40 0.31 11.35
CA GLU A 711 -33.47 -1.14 11.11
C GLU A 711 -34.48 -1.55 10.00
N THR A 712 -34.89 -0.59 9.15
CA THR A 712 -35.74 -0.81 7.99
C THR A 712 -35.01 -0.38 6.74
N LEU A 713 -34.87 -1.27 5.74
CA LEU A 713 -34.09 -0.99 4.54
C LEU A 713 -34.85 -0.11 3.56
N THR A 714 -34.69 1.20 3.70
CA THR A 714 -35.32 2.23 2.88
C THR A 714 -34.27 3.14 2.25
N ASN A 715 -34.65 3.89 1.22
CA ASN A 715 -33.83 4.93 0.60
C ASN A 715 -33.83 6.27 1.37
N ASP A 716 -34.37 6.28 2.59
CA ASP A 716 -34.54 7.48 3.43
C ASP A 716 -33.24 8.28 3.62
N PHE A 717 -32.08 7.62 3.67
CA PHE A 717 -30.78 8.31 3.77
C PHE A 717 -30.64 9.36 2.68
N PHE A 718 -30.87 9.00 1.42
CA PHE A 718 -30.71 9.89 0.27
C PHE A 718 -31.82 10.94 0.21
N VAL A 719 -33.07 10.52 0.44
CA VAL A 719 -34.25 11.42 0.44
C VAL A 719 -34.05 12.54 1.48
N ASN A 720 -33.63 12.19 2.71
CA ASN A 720 -33.49 13.15 3.80
C ASN A 720 -32.18 13.96 3.73
N LEU A 721 -31.09 13.39 3.17
CA LEU A 721 -29.86 14.14 2.90
C LEU A 721 -30.11 15.29 1.91
N LEU A 722 -30.86 15.02 0.84
CA LEU A 722 -31.12 15.97 -0.25
C LEU A 722 -32.38 16.82 -0.03
N ASP A 723 -33.10 16.65 1.11
CA ASP A 723 -34.30 17.44 1.43
C ASP A 723 -34.01 18.93 1.54
N MET A 724 -34.56 19.72 0.62
CA MET A 724 -34.37 21.16 0.56
C MET A 724 -34.94 21.93 1.75
N SER A 725 -35.80 21.31 2.58
CA SER A 725 -36.27 21.88 3.83
C SER A 725 -35.24 21.81 4.95
N THR A 726 -34.14 21.10 4.73
CA THR A 726 -33.04 20.93 5.67
C THR A 726 -31.89 21.87 5.30
N GLU A 727 -31.32 22.53 6.31
CA GLU A 727 -30.12 23.35 6.24
C GLU A 727 -29.03 22.73 7.10
N TRP A 728 -27.89 22.47 6.52
CA TRP A 728 -26.77 21.85 7.23
C TRP A 728 -25.81 22.91 7.77
N GLN A 729 -25.35 22.74 9.02
CA GLN A 729 -24.37 23.62 9.66
C GLN A 729 -23.47 22.81 10.59
N PRO A 730 -22.21 23.26 10.82
CA PRO A 730 -21.33 22.63 11.83
C PRO A 730 -21.98 22.61 13.22
N ALA A 731 -21.83 21.51 13.94
CA ALA A 731 -22.44 21.28 15.25
C ALA A 731 -21.54 21.63 16.45
N GLY A 732 -20.46 22.38 16.27
CA GLY A 732 -19.52 22.76 17.34
C GLY A 732 -18.56 21.64 17.78
N SER A 733 -18.80 20.38 17.43
CA SER A 733 -17.85 19.27 17.56
C SER A 733 -17.19 18.99 16.22
N ASP A 734 -15.90 18.64 16.25
CA ASP A 734 -15.11 18.43 15.03
C ASP A 734 -15.73 17.32 14.16
N GLY A 735 -15.98 17.64 12.88
CA GLY A 735 -16.49 16.71 11.90
C GLY A 735 -17.97 16.33 12.01
N VAL A 736 -18.74 16.91 12.94
CA VAL A 736 -20.20 16.68 13.08
C VAL A 736 -20.98 17.88 12.57
N TYR A 737 -22.11 17.61 11.92
CA TYR A 737 -23.01 18.60 11.33
C TYR A 737 -24.45 18.35 11.80
N GLU A 738 -25.21 19.44 11.94
CA GLU A 738 -26.64 19.40 12.23
C GLU A 738 -27.45 19.78 11.01
N GLY A 739 -28.37 18.92 10.61
CA GLY A 739 -29.41 19.22 9.64
C GLY A 739 -30.62 19.83 10.35
N ARG A 740 -30.86 21.10 10.13
CA ARG A 740 -31.94 21.87 10.78
C ARG A 740 -33.08 22.18 9.81
N ASP A 741 -34.29 22.16 10.29
CA ASP A 741 -35.43 22.65 9.52
C ASP A 741 -35.27 24.15 9.22
N ARG A 742 -35.38 24.53 7.95
CA ARG A 742 -35.14 25.93 7.51
C ARG A 742 -36.05 26.95 8.15
N LYS A 743 -37.31 26.55 8.46
CA LYS A 743 -38.33 27.42 9.03
C LYS A 743 -38.25 27.48 10.56
N THR A 744 -38.24 26.32 11.19
CA THR A 744 -38.31 26.21 12.67
C THR A 744 -36.94 26.24 13.33
N LYS A 745 -35.85 26.04 12.58
CA LYS A 745 -34.49 25.89 13.07
C LYS A 745 -34.26 24.68 14.02
N ALA A 746 -35.26 23.84 14.18
CA ALA A 746 -35.15 22.62 14.98
C ALA A 746 -34.18 21.62 14.31
N VAL A 747 -33.35 20.94 15.10
CA VAL A 747 -32.46 19.87 14.61
C VAL A 747 -33.32 18.68 14.18
N LYS A 748 -33.20 18.27 12.93
CA LYS A 748 -33.84 17.08 12.36
C LYS A 748 -32.89 15.89 12.36
N TRP A 749 -31.65 16.13 11.97
CA TRP A 749 -30.65 15.12 11.76
C TRP A 749 -29.27 15.55 12.29
N THR A 750 -28.39 14.58 12.52
CA THR A 750 -26.96 14.83 12.70
C THR A 750 -26.19 13.93 11.73
N GLY A 751 -25.12 14.44 11.13
CA GLY A 751 -24.29 13.69 10.18
C GLY A 751 -22.83 14.05 10.32
N THR A 752 -21.97 13.28 9.69
CA THR A 752 -20.53 13.50 9.60
C THR A 752 -20.15 13.97 8.18
N ARG A 753 -18.87 14.29 7.98
CA ARG A 753 -18.33 14.58 6.64
C ARG A 753 -18.59 13.44 5.66
N VAL A 754 -18.48 12.18 6.13
CA VAL A 754 -18.75 10.97 5.33
C VAL A 754 -20.20 10.92 4.85
N ASP A 755 -21.14 11.40 5.64
CA ASP A 755 -22.56 11.44 5.24
C ASP A 755 -22.83 12.59 4.27
N LEU A 756 -22.30 13.77 4.53
CA LEU A 756 -22.57 14.98 3.77
C LEU A 756 -21.86 15.01 2.41
N ILE A 757 -20.76 14.27 2.22
CA ILE A 757 -20.05 14.23 0.93
C ILE A 757 -20.96 13.75 -0.22
N PHE A 758 -21.94 12.87 0.07
CA PHE A 758 -22.92 12.40 -0.91
C PHE A 758 -23.92 13.49 -1.35
N GLY A 759 -23.99 14.59 -0.62
CA GLY A 759 -24.78 15.76 -1.01
C GLY A 759 -23.96 16.91 -1.60
N SER A 760 -22.63 16.92 -1.37
CA SER A 760 -21.75 18.02 -1.75
C SER A 760 -20.83 17.72 -2.94
N HIS A 761 -20.28 16.50 -3.04
CA HIS A 761 -19.44 16.09 -4.17
C HIS A 761 -20.29 15.81 -5.41
N SER A 762 -20.04 16.46 -6.53
CA SER A 762 -20.92 16.45 -7.71
C SER A 762 -21.25 15.05 -8.25
N GLN A 763 -20.27 14.15 -8.34
CA GLN A 763 -20.47 12.78 -8.82
C GLN A 763 -21.20 11.93 -7.80
N LEU A 764 -20.84 11.99 -6.51
CA LEU A 764 -21.54 11.25 -5.45
C LEU A 764 -22.97 11.78 -5.26
N ARG A 765 -23.18 13.10 -5.43
CA ARG A 765 -24.52 13.69 -5.43
C ARG A 765 -25.37 13.19 -6.58
N ALA A 766 -24.83 13.09 -7.78
CA ALA A 766 -25.56 12.54 -8.92
C ALA A 766 -26.03 11.10 -8.65
N LEU A 767 -25.19 10.26 -8.01
CA LEU A 767 -25.56 8.91 -7.58
C LEU A 767 -26.64 8.95 -6.46
N ALA A 768 -26.47 9.82 -5.47
CA ALA A 768 -27.44 9.99 -4.39
C ALA A 768 -28.81 10.43 -4.91
N GLU A 769 -28.87 11.31 -5.92
CA GLU A 769 -30.09 11.76 -6.57
C GLU A 769 -30.85 10.61 -7.26
N VAL A 770 -30.14 9.67 -7.90
CA VAL A 770 -30.76 8.45 -8.45
C VAL A 770 -31.52 7.68 -7.38
N TYR A 771 -30.89 7.47 -6.21
CA TYR A 771 -31.51 6.70 -5.13
C TYR A 771 -32.54 7.50 -4.30
N ALA A 772 -32.53 8.82 -4.38
CA ALA A 772 -33.50 9.69 -3.72
C ALA A 772 -34.83 9.84 -4.52
N CYS A 773 -34.83 9.47 -5.80
CA CYS A 773 -36.02 9.55 -6.63
C CYS A 773 -37.19 8.69 -6.10
N ALA A 774 -38.44 9.12 -6.34
CA ALA A 774 -39.65 8.47 -5.80
C ALA A 774 -39.83 7.01 -6.28
N ASP A 775 -39.35 6.69 -7.46
CA ASP A 775 -39.39 5.37 -8.11
C ASP A 775 -38.20 4.47 -7.79
N SER A 776 -37.21 4.95 -7.00
CA SER A 776 -35.94 4.25 -6.79
C SER A 776 -35.93 3.30 -5.58
N LYS A 777 -37.00 3.17 -4.84
CA LYS A 777 -37.02 2.34 -3.61
C LYS A 777 -36.60 0.89 -3.86
N GLU A 778 -37.20 0.28 -4.88
CA GLU A 778 -36.90 -1.11 -5.24
C GLU A 778 -35.50 -1.25 -5.83
N LYS A 779 -35.09 -0.30 -6.69
CA LYS A 779 -33.75 -0.26 -7.25
C LYS A 779 -32.70 -0.16 -6.15
N PHE A 780 -32.86 0.75 -5.20
CA PHE A 780 -31.95 0.92 -4.08
C PHE A 780 -31.76 -0.39 -3.31
N VAL A 781 -32.84 -1.08 -2.95
CA VAL A 781 -32.79 -2.33 -2.20
C VAL A 781 -32.10 -3.43 -3.00
N LYS A 782 -32.36 -3.55 -4.31
CA LYS A 782 -31.70 -4.52 -5.19
C LYS A 782 -30.20 -4.25 -5.30
N ASP A 783 -29.82 -3.00 -5.54
CA ASP A 783 -28.43 -2.61 -5.69
C ASP A 783 -27.66 -2.77 -4.36
N PHE A 784 -28.31 -2.45 -3.23
CA PHE A 784 -27.75 -2.70 -1.90
C PHE A 784 -27.50 -4.19 -1.66
N VAL A 785 -28.47 -5.05 -1.99
CA VAL A 785 -28.35 -6.51 -1.84
C VAL A 785 -27.21 -7.05 -2.70
N ALA A 786 -27.10 -6.58 -3.95
CA ALA A 786 -26.02 -6.99 -4.85
C ALA A 786 -24.62 -6.57 -4.28
N ALA A 787 -24.48 -5.32 -3.85
CA ALA A 787 -23.23 -4.82 -3.26
C ALA A 787 -22.91 -5.52 -1.91
N TRP A 788 -23.92 -5.80 -1.09
CA TRP A 788 -23.76 -6.59 0.14
C TRP A 788 -23.24 -7.99 -0.13
N THR A 789 -23.88 -8.71 -1.07
CA THR A 789 -23.48 -10.07 -1.46
C THR A 789 -22.04 -10.09 -1.95
N LYS A 790 -21.67 -9.13 -2.80
CA LYS A 790 -20.28 -8.96 -3.24
C LYS A 790 -19.31 -8.87 -2.06
N VAL A 791 -19.59 -8.00 -1.07
CA VAL A 791 -18.71 -7.86 0.10
C VAL A 791 -18.63 -9.14 0.92
N MET A 792 -19.74 -9.84 1.11
CA MET A 792 -19.78 -11.12 1.85
C MET A 792 -19.02 -12.25 1.15
N GLU A 793 -18.78 -12.14 -0.16
CA GLU A 793 -18.13 -13.19 -0.98
C GLU A 793 -16.75 -12.82 -1.51
N LEU A 794 -16.18 -11.66 -1.14
CA LEU A 794 -14.87 -11.20 -1.64
C LEU A 794 -13.72 -12.19 -1.40
N ASP A 795 -13.79 -12.99 -0.34
CA ASP A 795 -12.79 -13.99 0.04
C ASP A 795 -13.17 -15.43 -0.35
N ARG A 796 -14.22 -15.61 -1.18
CA ARG A 796 -14.72 -16.92 -1.63
C ARG A 796 -14.08 -17.33 -2.96
N PHE A 797 -12.76 -17.57 -2.91
CA PHE A 797 -11.99 -18.02 -4.09
C PHE A 797 -12.33 -19.44 -4.57
N ASP A 798 -13.22 -20.10 -3.90
CA ASP A 798 -13.76 -21.43 -4.23
C ASP A 798 -15.03 -21.34 -5.11
N LEU A 799 -15.60 -20.14 -5.27
CA LEU A 799 -16.80 -19.90 -6.09
C LEU A 799 -16.47 -19.39 -7.51
N ALA A 800 -15.20 -19.12 -7.80
CA ALA A 800 -14.73 -18.54 -9.06
C ALA A 800 -14.57 -19.60 -10.16
#